data_1a838049779e2ccbb2121bf7e115f515
#
_entry.id   1a838049779e2ccbb2121bf7e115f515
#
_cell.length_a   1.000
_cell.length_b   1.000
_cell.length_c   1.000
_cell.angle_alpha   90.00
_cell.angle_beta   90.00
_cell.angle_gamma   90.00
#
_symmetry.space_group_name_H-M   'P 1'
#
loop_
_entity.id
_entity.type
_entity.pdbx_description
1 polymer ?
#
loop_
_entity_poly.entity_id
_entity_poly.type
_entity_poly.pdbx_seq_one_letter_code
_entity_poly.pdbx_strand_id
1 'polypeptide(L)'
;MNFTPFPVALVFLFSTALSSQTIRFVDQNASGNGDGSSWNHAFIRLQQALAVAQDGDEVWVAKGIYKPSTSNDRFGYYDLPSGVKVYGGFVGIETQRDQRDWAINLTILSGDIGVQGDSTDNSYNLVYSYSPNEKTRLDGLIFEEGNANNTDNSVGSHRPTRSGGGIYLDGENFGYAQLSVANCIFRRNRANYQGGGIYANGRDGGMAIVRLEHCLFEQNVSNVTGGGLALENYFEQPFALELKMCEFRENYALAGGAAVWLKAHQAVTFTACKFLHNRTNWGQAISFDNVDINYPVSFKQCFFKDNGDYTIWYIGFSATNDAEFDFKDCIFEENGLPVIYLYFFEAAKCRLEVKNCIFNRNIQDGNSTAAVVQLRTIGNVANIFYLNCLFFENEQFEIASSGLSNTYINNSIFIDNQSPLNKFILNGSGTFHVANSLFRLPSCGDIAASNSTILCDSTNLFGLDPRFVNPSASDFHLQPCSPAINAGMNAILDSLGITTDLDSNPRIRNEVVDMGPYETNISLYPSISGQPVCSGGSGGGIKLSPNLCPPYSFFWSNGTSTGTNTNGLSAGTYVFTSTGSNNIPVSDTIVISEPAPVEISFEATDAHCHDQPSGLLETFVSGGTPNYQYHWDPPLPPLASHANLSAGTYSVTATDANACTGTAQAVIGSPDPIQYFFSIQNASCVGCSDGSIVFDSVVGGTNPPLPAPLFNLMAGQYCLTLTDAAGCTVIPCFTIGVHSAANEETLNQTLKISPNPTASGETALLEWIGNERAILRVLDARGSILEEKQIDQNTSIRLAARWPAGIYQVEIRTESRKWAVRKWVIF
;
A
#
# COMPACT_ATOMS: atom_id res chain seq x y z
N MET A 1 68.20 6.54 -37.13
CA MET A 1 67.82 7.67 -36.23
C MET A 1 66.57 8.26 -36.88
N ASN A 2 65.41 7.82 -36.42
CA ASN A 2 64.16 8.36 -36.93
C ASN A 2 63.48 9.07 -35.73
N PHE A 3 63.38 10.39 -35.83
CA PHE A 3 62.59 11.20 -34.90
C PHE A 3 61.16 11.25 -35.36
N THR A 4 60.24 10.78 -34.55
CA THR A 4 58.81 10.99 -34.70
C THR A 4 58.42 12.24 -33.89
N PRO A 5 57.61 13.18 -34.44
CA PRO A 5 57.11 14.31 -33.67
C PRO A 5 55.83 13.92 -32.89
N PHE A 6 55.81 14.31 -31.61
CA PHE A 6 54.59 14.26 -30.78
C PHE A 6 53.58 15.35 -31.19
N PRO A 7 52.30 15.08 -31.29
CA PRO A 7 51.31 16.14 -31.45
C PRO A 7 50.99 16.75 -30.07
N VAL A 8 51.20 18.06 -29.97
CA VAL A 8 50.69 18.88 -28.85
C VAL A 8 49.16 19.02 -28.99
N ALA A 9 48.40 18.33 -28.12
CA ALA A 9 46.98 18.54 -28.03
C ALA A 9 46.69 19.82 -27.26
N LEU A 10 46.22 20.84 -27.97
CA LEU A 10 45.71 22.08 -27.38
C LEU A 10 44.33 21.79 -26.77
N VAL A 11 44.27 21.59 -25.46
CA VAL A 11 43.00 21.46 -24.69
C VAL A 11 42.41 22.87 -24.59
N PHE A 12 41.42 23.15 -25.40
CA PHE A 12 40.50 24.27 -25.17
C PHE A 12 39.60 23.92 -23.97
N LEU A 13 39.93 24.46 -22.80
CA LEU A 13 39.01 24.53 -21.68
C LEU A 13 37.93 25.55 -22.02
N PHE A 14 36.81 25.05 -22.58
CA PHE A 14 35.56 25.81 -22.52
C PHE A 14 35.12 25.83 -21.04
N SER A 15 35.37 26.94 -20.37
CA SER A 15 34.65 27.24 -19.14
C SER A 15 33.21 27.52 -19.49
N THR A 16 32.36 26.50 -19.44
CA THR A 16 30.94 26.71 -19.33
C THR A 16 30.70 27.34 -17.94
N ALA A 17 30.57 28.65 -17.91
CA ALA A 17 30.01 29.32 -16.77
C ALA A 17 28.62 28.70 -16.56
N LEU A 18 28.43 27.90 -15.53
CA LEU A 18 27.12 27.56 -15.04
C LEU A 18 26.45 28.90 -14.68
N SER A 19 25.53 29.39 -15.52
CA SER A 19 24.68 30.51 -15.14
C SER A 19 23.87 30.07 -13.93
N SER A 20 24.10 30.70 -12.81
CA SER A 20 23.27 30.48 -11.63
C SER A 20 21.83 30.83 -11.98
N GLN A 21 20.90 29.87 -11.85
CA GLN A 21 19.48 30.12 -12.02
C GLN A 21 19.08 31.34 -11.15
N THR A 22 18.50 32.36 -11.77
CA THR A 22 18.05 33.57 -11.08
C THR A 22 16.54 33.56 -10.97
N ILE A 23 16.01 33.92 -9.80
CA ILE A 23 14.57 34.15 -9.60
C ILE A 23 14.29 35.63 -9.80
N ARG A 24 13.31 35.95 -10.64
CA ARG A 24 12.79 37.30 -10.87
C ARG A 24 11.40 37.42 -10.31
N PHE A 25 11.17 38.37 -9.43
CA PHE A 25 9.89 38.56 -8.78
C PHE A 25 9.05 39.62 -9.53
N VAL A 26 7.74 39.32 -9.67
CA VAL A 26 6.76 40.22 -10.27
C VAL A 26 5.57 40.36 -9.34
N ASP A 27 5.31 41.59 -8.90
CA ASP A 27 4.14 41.97 -8.10
C ASP A 27 3.71 43.40 -8.45
N GLN A 28 2.49 43.55 -8.98
CA GLN A 28 1.94 44.85 -9.36
C GLN A 28 1.81 45.84 -8.18
N ASN A 29 1.84 45.34 -6.95
CA ASN A 29 1.73 46.12 -5.71
C ASN A 29 3.10 46.41 -5.05
N ALA A 30 4.21 45.98 -5.65
CA ALA A 30 5.53 46.21 -5.09
C ALA A 30 5.86 47.71 -5.02
N SER A 31 6.48 48.14 -3.92
CA SER A 31 6.80 49.53 -3.64
C SER A 31 8.30 49.85 -3.65
N GLY A 32 9.16 48.84 -3.90
CA GLY A 32 10.60 49.01 -3.93
C GLY A 32 11.13 49.57 -5.24
N ASN A 33 12.41 49.33 -5.52
CA ASN A 33 13.07 49.92 -6.70
C ASN A 33 12.73 49.23 -8.03
N GLY A 34 12.01 48.10 -7.99
CA GLY A 34 11.53 47.40 -9.19
C GLY A 34 12.65 46.71 -10.01
N ASP A 35 13.64 46.13 -9.35
CA ASP A 35 14.73 45.39 -9.98
C ASP A 35 14.52 43.88 -10.06
N GLY A 36 13.40 43.41 -9.47
CA GLY A 36 13.00 42.00 -9.47
C GLY A 36 13.80 41.10 -8.55
N SER A 37 14.62 41.61 -7.64
CA SER A 37 15.49 40.82 -6.76
C SER A 37 14.78 40.19 -5.56
N SER A 38 13.62 40.67 -5.20
CA SER A 38 12.77 40.17 -4.11
C SER A 38 11.33 40.61 -4.28
N TRP A 39 10.41 40.12 -3.48
CA TRP A 39 9.00 40.54 -3.51
C TRP A 39 8.83 42.06 -3.24
N ASN A 40 9.59 42.62 -2.32
CA ASN A 40 9.54 44.07 -2.04
C ASN A 40 10.08 44.90 -3.21
N HIS A 41 11.06 44.37 -3.92
CA HIS A 41 11.69 45.02 -5.09
C HIS A 41 11.22 44.41 -6.42
N ALA A 42 10.07 43.71 -6.42
CA ALA A 42 9.55 43.03 -7.59
C ALA A 42 9.29 44.04 -8.73
N PHE A 43 9.35 43.54 -9.95
CA PHE A 43 8.85 44.26 -11.10
C PHE A 43 7.36 44.46 -10.99
N ILE A 44 6.85 45.62 -11.32
CA ILE A 44 5.38 45.87 -11.31
C ILE A 44 4.68 45.35 -12.60
N ARG A 45 5.45 44.98 -13.63
CA ARG A 45 4.95 44.43 -14.89
C ARG A 45 5.72 43.18 -15.28
N LEU A 46 5.01 42.20 -15.77
CA LEU A 46 5.63 40.93 -16.24
C LEU A 46 6.60 41.18 -17.39
N GLN A 47 6.32 42.14 -18.34
CA GLN A 47 7.20 42.47 -19.45
C GLN A 47 8.60 42.90 -19.01
N GLN A 48 8.72 43.59 -17.86
CA GLN A 48 10.01 44.04 -17.34
C GLN A 48 10.86 42.83 -16.88
N ALA A 49 10.25 41.86 -16.24
CA ALA A 49 10.92 40.61 -15.81
C ALA A 49 11.34 39.79 -17.03
N LEU A 50 10.46 39.61 -18.01
CA LEU A 50 10.75 38.82 -19.22
C LEU A 50 11.86 39.46 -20.06
N ALA A 51 11.90 40.83 -20.16
CA ALA A 51 12.93 41.53 -20.92
C ALA A 51 14.35 41.31 -20.37
N VAL A 52 14.54 40.95 -19.12
CA VAL A 52 15.85 40.74 -18.48
C VAL A 52 16.12 39.28 -18.13
N ALA A 53 15.12 38.40 -18.26
CA ALA A 53 15.25 36.97 -17.96
C ALA A 53 16.08 36.24 -19.03
N GLN A 54 16.89 35.30 -18.61
CA GLN A 54 17.78 34.50 -19.45
C GLN A 54 17.45 33.01 -19.38
N ASP A 55 17.99 32.21 -20.28
CA ASP A 55 17.85 30.75 -20.29
C ASP A 55 18.15 30.14 -18.91
N GLY A 56 17.19 29.45 -18.34
CA GLY A 56 17.25 28.84 -17.02
C GLY A 56 16.66 29.68 -15.88
N ASP A 57 16.40 30.97 -16.07
CA ASP A 57 15.79 31.81 -15.03
C ASP A 57 14.33 31.44 -14.74
N GLU A 58 13.91 31.70 -13.50
CA GLU A 58 12.51 31.62 -13.08
C GLU A 58 11.91 32.99 -12.86
N VAL A 59 10.70 33.21 -13.34
CA VAL A 59 9.89 34.41 -13.07
C VAL A 59 8.72 34.02 -12.18
N TRP A 60 8.69 34.51 -10.96
CA TRP A 60 7.63 34.28 -10.00
C TRP A 60 6.67 35.45 -9.99
N VAL A 61 5.39 35.19 -10.28
CA VAL A 61 4.39 36.22 -10.46
C VAL A 61 3.33 36.13 -9.36
N ALA A 62 3.18 37.18 -8.59
CA ALA A 62 2.15 37.28 -7.56
C ALA A 62 0.75 37.33 -8.17
N LYS A 63 -0.26 37.02 -7.36
CA LYS A 63 -1.66 37.16 -7.76
C LYS A 63 -2.00 38.55 -8.23
N GLY A 64 -2.83 38.62 -9.25
CA GLY A 64 -3.22 39.93 -9.82
C GLY A 64 -3.62 39.82 -11.28
N ILE A 65 -4.04 40.90 -11.87
CA ILE A 65 -4.40 41.00 -13.30
C ILE A 65 -3.30 41.77 -14.01
N TYR A 66 -2.60 41.14 -14.92
CA TYR A 66 -1.50 41.69 -15.69
C TYR A 66 -1.96 41.86 -17.14
N LYS A 67 -1.77 43.08 -17.67
CA LYS A 67 -2.13 43.38 -19.05
C LYS A 67 -0.86 43.55 -19.92
N PRO A 68 -0.85 43.05 -21.17
CA PRO A 68 0.35 43.10 -22.02
C PRO A 68 0.61 44.52 -22.55
N SER A 69 -0.37 45.39 -22.51
CA SER A 69 -0.22 46.81 -22.88
C SER A 69 -0.91 47.71 -21.85
N THR A 70 -0.39 48.90 -21.65
CA THR A 70 -1.01 49.99 -20.82
C THR A 70 -1.67 51.04 -21.66
N SER A 71 -1.52 50.95 -22.96
CA SER A 71 -2.23 51.74 -23.97
C SER A 71 -3.21 50.82 -24.71
N ASN A 72 -4.02 51.36 -25.56
CA ASN A 72 -4.93 50.55 -26.41
C ASN A 72 -4.17 49.91 -27.60
N ASP A 73 -2.89 49.66 -27.44
CA ASP A 73 -2.07 48.98 -28.44
C ASP A 73 -2.30 47.45 -28.43
N ARG A 74 -3.10 47.00 -29.36
CA ARG A 74 -3.46 45.58 -29.54
C ARG A 74 -2.29 44.69 -29.96
N PHE A 75 -1.16 45.28 -30.41
CA PHE A 75 0.05 44.51 -30.75
C PHE A 75 0.90 44.21 -29.51
N GLY A 76 0.53 44.73 -28.33
CA GLY A 76 1.19 44.39 -27.07
C GLY A 76 1.00 42.90 -26.71
N TYR A 77 2.09 42.21 -26.39
CA TYR A 77 2.12 40.84 -25.92
C TYR A 77 3.23 40.62 -24.90
N TYR A 78 3.22 39.52 -24.19
CA TYR A 78 4.35 39.06 -23.39
C TYR A 78 5.30 38.25 -24.29
N ASP A 79 6.48 38.78 -24.55
CA ASP A 79 7.55 38.11 -25.27
C ASP A 79 8.23 37.11 -24.33
N LEU A 80 7.96 35.80 -24.52
CA LEU A 80 8.48 34.74 -23.65
C LEU A 80 9.85 34.25 -24.17
N PRO A 81 10.96 34.58 -23.48
CA PRO A 81 12.28 34.16 -23.91
C PRO A 81 12.48 32.65 -23.81
N SER A 82 13.34 32.11 -24.70
CA SER A 82 13.71 30.70 -24.68
C SER A 82 14.36 30.29 -23.35
N GLY A 83 13.91 29.16 -22.77
CA GLY A 83 14.42 28.59 -21.54
C GLY A 83 13.95 29.24 -20.23
N VAL A 84 13.13 30.30 -20.32
CA VAL A 84 12.56 30.97 -19.14
C VAL A 84 11.34 30.19 -18.63
N LYS A 85 11.23 30.09 -17.29
CA LYS A 85 10.09 29.47 -16.63
C LYS A 85 9.29 30.51 -15.88
N VAL A 86 8.01 30.64 -16.17
CA VAL A 86 7.09 31.59 -15.50
C VAL A 86 6.12 30.83 -14.62
N TYR A 87 6.08 31.19 -13.35
CA TYR A 87 5.22 30.57 -12.34
C TYR A 87 4.29 31.62 -11.74
N GLY A 88 2.98 31.36 -11.82
CA GLY A 88 1.95 32.13 -11.11
C GLY A 88 1.53 31.47 -9.80
N GLY A 89 0.61 32.11 -9.08
CA GLY A 89 0.00 31.52 -7.88
C GLY A 89 0.63 31.96 -6.57
N PHE A 90 1.46 32.99 -6.58
CA PHE A 90 2.09 33.53 -5.37
C PHE A 90 1.27 34.61 -4.69
N VAL A 91 1.37 34.73 -3.37
CA VAL A 91 0.84 35.87 -2.60
C VAL A 91 1.80 37.06 -2.63
N GLY A 92 3.11 36.83 -2.77
CA GLY A 92 4.16 37.83 -2.75
C GLY A 92 5.00 37.85 -1.47
N ILE A 93 5.06 36.70 -0.75
CA ILE A 93 5.88 36.55 0.46
C ILE A 93 6.64 35.22 0.49
N GLU A 94 6.42 34.35 -0.47
CA GLU A 94 6.99 33.02 -0.51
C GLU A 94 8.52 33.04 -0.73
N THR A 95 9.19 32.08 -0.11
CA THR A 95 10.64 31.89 -0.23
C THR A 95 11.00 30.64 -1.03
N GLN A 96 10.01 29.75 -1.27
CA GLN A 96 10.12 28.53 -2.05
C GLN A 96 8.95 28.42 -3.03
N ARG A 97 9.19 27.84 -4.20
CA ARG A 97 8.20 27.75 -5.29
C ARG A 97 6.99 26.91 -4.93
N ASP A 98 7.15 25.87 -4.12
CA ASP A 98 6.09 24.94 -3.69
C ASP A 98 5.15 25.53 -2.64
N GLN A 99 5.45 26.70 -2.07
CA GLN A 99 4.57 27.44 -1.16
C GLN A 99 3.44 28.17 -1.91
N ARG A 100 3.52 28.28 -3.25
CA ARG A 100 2.48 28.92 -4.05
C ARG A 100 1.21 28.08 -4.11
N ASP A 101 0.07 28.73 -4.23
CA ASP A 101 -1.22 28.10 -4.48
C ASP A 101 -1.88 28.77 -5.69
N TRP A 102 -1.70 28.18 -6.87
CA TRP A 102 -2.22 28.68 -8.13
C TRP A 102 -3.74 28.56 -8.27
N ALA A 103 -4.40 27.73 -7.45
CA ALA A 103 -5.85 27.58 -7.46
C ALA A 103 -6.55 28.70 -6.66
N ILE A 104 -5.88 29.24 -5.64
CA ILE A 104 -6.41 30.30 -4.77
C ILE A 104 -5.84 31.68 -5.16
N ASN A 105 -4.54 31.76 -5.42
CA ASN A 105 -3.86 33.02 -5.74
C ASN A 105 -3.79 33.21 -7.25
N LEU A 106 -4.87 33.64 -7.86
CA LEU A 106 -4.99 33.72 -9.31
C LEU A 106 -4.06 34.75 -9.92
N THR A 107 -3.20 34.33 -10.82
CA THR A 107 -2.34 35.18 -11.65
C THR A 107 -2.92 35.22 -13.07
N ILE A 108 -3.52 36.32 -13.45
CA ILE A 108 -4.29 36.50 -14.68
C ILE A 108 -3.52 37.33 -15.68
N LEU A 109 -3.27 36.81 -16.85
CA LEU A 109 -2.78 37.51 -18.01
C LEU A 109 -4.00 37.85 -18.89
N SER A 110 -4.45 39.12 -18.87
CA SER A 110 -5.68 39.53 -19.53
C SER A 110 -5.40 40.38 -20.76
N GLY A 111 -6.07 40.03 -21.86
CA GLY A 111 -6.08 40.74 -23.13
C GLY A 111 -7.01 41.97 -23.16
N ASP A 112 -7.88 42.13 -22.18
CA ASP A 112 -8.80 43.25 -22.05
C ASP A 112 -8.03 44.53 -21.68
N ILE A 113 -7.44 45.21 -22.70
CA ILE A 113 -6.50 46.34 -22.49
C ILE A 113 -7.15 47.74 -22.57
N GLY A 114 -8.19 47.86 -23.31
CA GLY A 114 -8.86 49.15 -23.54
C GLY A 114 -10.10 49.35 -22.68
N VAL A 115 -11.26 49.37 -23.30
CA VAL A 115 -12.56 49.48 -22.63
C VAL A 115 -12.92 48.14 -22.02
N GLN A 116 -13.09 48.09 -20.72
CA GLN A 116 -13.40 46.86 -20.02
C GLN A 116 -14.59 46.12 -20.60
N GLY A 117 -14.39 44.89 -21.04
CA GLY A 117 -15.42 44.02 -21.62
C GLY A 117 -15.68 44.26 -23.11
N ASP A 118 -15.01 45.19 -23.78
CA ASP A 118 -15.03 45.33 -25.23
C ASP A 118 -13.95 44.46 -25.87
N SER A 119 -14.31 43.32 -26.40
CA SER A 119 -13.36 42.41 -27.04
C SER A 119 -12.74 42.96 -28.34
N THR A 120 -13.26 44.08 -28.91
CA THR A 120 -12.77 44.64 -30.18
C THR A 120 -11.45 45.36 -30.03
N ASP A 121 -11.11 45.82 -28.83
CA ASP A 121 -9.88 46.53 -28.51
C ASP A 121 -8.86 45.65 -27.74
N ASN A 122 -9.20 44.39 -27.48
CA ASN A 122 -8.31 43.44 -26.80
C ASN A 122 -7.01 43.17 -27.56
N SER A 123 -5.94 42.82 -26.82
CA SER A 123 -4.68 42.38 -27.42
C SER A 123 -4.89 41.20 -28.36
N TYR A 124 -4.17 41.18 -29.50
CA TYR A 124 -4.25 40.06 -30.44
C TYR A 124 -3.79 38.75 -29.79
N ASN A 125 -2.67 38.77 -29.10
CA ASN A 125 -2.11 37.63 -28.40
C ASN A 125 -1.69 38.04 -26.99
N LEU A 126 -1.79 37.12 -26.04
CA LEU A 126 -1.25 37.38 -24.70
C LEU A 126 0.23 37.04 -24.66
N VAL A 127 0.62 35.86 -25.14
CA VAL A 127 2.02 35.43 -25.19
C VAL A 127 2.43 35.13 -26.62
N TYR A 128 3.60 35.64 -26.99
CA TYR A 128 4.32 35.23 -28.19
C TYR A 128 5.66 34.59 -27.76
N SER A 129 6.05 33.48 -28.37
CA SER A 129 7.35 32.88 -28.12
C SER A 129 7.92 32.30 -29.42
N TYR A 130 9.08 32.79 -29.82
CA TYR A 130 9.78 32.34 -31.01
C TYR A 130 10.86 31.30 -30.63
N SER A 131 10.77 30.11 -31.19
CA SER A 131 11.74 29.02 -31.04
C SER A 131 12.19 28.76 -29.57
N PRO A 132 11.26 28.69 -28.59
CA PRO A 132 11.64 28.35 -27.21
C PRO A 132 12.17 26.93 -27.12
N ASN A 133 13.12 26.70 -26.21
CA ASN A 133 13.70 25.36 -25.96
C ASN A 133 12.88 24.55 -24.95
N GLU A 134 13.28 23.30 -24.72
CA GLU A 134 12.59 22.34 -23.85
C GLU A 134 12.49 22.77 -22.37
N LYS A 135 13.25 23.75 -21.93
CA LYS A 135 13.20 24.28 -20.55
C LYS A 135 12.10 25.31 -20.36
N THR A 136 11.57 25.89 -21.48
CA THR A 136 10.56 26.94 -21.42
C THR A 136 9.27 26.43 -20.83
N ARG A 137 8.77 27.10 -19.80
CA ARG A 137 7.61 26.63 -19.04
C ARG A 137 6.71 27.78 -18.59
N LEU A 138 5.42 27.55 -18.68
CA LEU A 138 4.36 28.39 -18.09
C LEU A 138 3.58 27.52 -17.09
N ASP A 139 3.40 28.01 -15.85
CA ASP A 139 2.79 27.18 -14.81
C ASP A 139 1.97 28.03 -13.82
N GLY A 140 0.70 27.65 -13.61
CA GLY A 140 -0.19 28.33 -12.67
C GLY A 140 -0.70 29.70 -13.12
N LEU A 141 -0.89 29.90 -14.41
CA LEU A 141 -1.34 31.15 -15.02
C LEU A 141 -2.72 31.04 -15.65
N ILE A 142 -3.44 32.11 -15.69
CA ILE A 142 -4.72 32.25 -16.43
C ILE A 142 -4.51 33.16 -17.61
N PHE A 143 -4.85 32.70 -18.81
CA PHE A 143 -4.81 33.43 -20.07
C PHE A 143 -6.24 33.71 -20.50
N GLU A 144 -6.66 34.99 -20.51
CA GLU A 144 -8.03 35.32 -20.85
C GLU A 144 -8.14 36.52 -21.77
N GLU A 145 -9.21 36.50 -22.58
CA GLU A 145 -9.64 37.63 -23.41
C GLU A 145 -8.60 38.08 -24.47
N GLY A 146 -7.66 37.21 -24.86
CA GLY A 146 -6.84 37.47 -26.05
C GLY A 146 -7.67 37.34 -27.31
N ASN A 147 -7.54 38.27 -28.29
CA ASN A 147 -8.39 38.31 -29.45
C ASN A 147 -7.65 38.56 -30.77
N ALA A 148 -7.09 37.50 -31.35
CA ALA A 148 -6.38 37.48 -32.63
C ALA A 148 -7.34 37.55 -33.83
N ASN A 149 -8.13 38.61 -33.90
CA ASN A 149 -9.23 38.77 -34.81
C ASN A 149 -8.94 39.66 -36.05
N ASN A 150 -7.68 39.88 -36.40
CA ASN A 150 -7.32 40.65 -37.57
C ASN A 150 -7.96 40.02 -38.84
N THR A 151 -8.68 40.83 -39.62
CA THR A 151 -9.37 40.41 -40.86
C THR A 151 -8.62 40.79 -42.11
N ASP A 152 -7.48 41.47 -41.99
CA ASP A 152 -6.67 41.90 -43.13
C ASP A 152 -6.06 40.70 -43.87
N ASN A 153 -6.58 40.42 -45.04
CA ASN A 153 -6.12 39.29 -45.85
C ASN A 153 -4.71 39.51 -46.47
N SER A 154 -4.16 40.71 -46.40
CA SER A 154 -2.75 40.95 -46.79
C SER A 154 -1.79 40.38 -45.73
N VAL A 155 -2.24 40.17 -44.49
CA VAL A 155 -1.54 39.48 -43.44
C VAL A 155 -1.80 37.97 -43.60
N GLY A 156 -0.80 37.18 -43.74
CA GLY A 156 -0.94 35.72 -43.88
C GLY A 156 -1.84 35.13 -42.81
N SER A 157 -2.58 34.09 -43.14
CA SER A 157 -3.57 33.44 -42.29
C SER A 157 -3.02 32.92 -40.95
N HIS A 158 -1.73 32.57 -40.93
CA HIS A 158 -1.05 31.98 -39.80
C HIS A 158 -0.28 32.98 -38.92
N ARG A 159 -0.44 34.27 -39.16
CA ARG A 159 0.25 35.31 -38.37
C ARG A 159 -0.35 35.49 -36.96
N PRO A 160 0.46 35.96 -36.01
CA PRO A 160 0.01 36.15 -34.62
C PRO A 160 -1.29 36.95 -34.48
N THR A 161 -1.46 38.02 -35.25
CA THR A 161 -2.70 38.84 -35.18
C THR A 161 -3.97 38.10 -35.61
N ARG A 162 -3.87 36.88 -36.15
CA ARG A 162 -5.00 36.07 -36.65
C ARG A 162 -5.12 34.74 -35.96
N SER A 163 -4.06 34.24 -35.28
CA SER A 163 -3.99 32.93 -34.64
C SER A 163 -3.40 33.05 -33.24
N GLY A 164 -3.73 32.12 -32.37
CA GLY A 164 -3.16 32.00 -31.02
C GLY A 164 -3.58 33.13 -30.08
N GLY A 165 -4.87 33.34 -29.88
CA GLY A 165 -5.36 34.44 -29.01
C GLY A 165 -4.76 34.42 -27.60
N GLY A 166 -4.64 33.28 -26.97
CA GLY A 166 -3.90 33.11 -25.70
C GLY A 166 -2.39 33.03 -25.90
N ILE A 167 -1.92 32.03 -26.61
CA ILE A 167 -0.48 31.82 -26.92
C ILE A 167 -0.29 31.58 -28.42
N TYR A 168 0.67 32.30 -29.00
CA TYR A 168 1.24 31.99 -30.30
C TYR A 168 2.67 31.46 -30.10
N LEU A 169 2.84 30.18 -30.35
CA LEU A 169 4.15 29.48 -30.27
C LEU A 169 4.69 29.37 -31.70
N ASP A 170 5.81 29.98 -31.95
CA ASP A 170 6.37 30.12 -33.29
C ASP A 170 7.66 29.28 -33.47
N GLY A 171 7.55 28.24 -34.24
CA GLY A 171 8.65 27.38 -34.67
C GLY A 171 8.82 27.36 -36.20
N GLU A 172 8.17 28.29 -36.97
CA GLU A 172 8.23 28.27 -38.42
C GLU A 172 9.66 28.58 -38.96
N ASN A 173 9.85 28.41 -40.23
CA ASN A 173 11.11 28.69 -40.95
C ASN A 173 12.32 27.96 -40.38
N PHE A 174 12.22 26.62 -40.24
CA PHE A 174 13.26 25.75 -39.67
C PHE A 174 13.52 26.03 -38.17
N GLY A 175 12.64 26.79 -37.50
CA GLY A 175 12.67 26.97 -36.06
C GLY A 175 12.25 25.70 -35.32
N TYR A 176 12.71 25.61 -34.08
CA TYR A 176 12.35 24.51 -33.18
C TYR A 176 11.79 25.08 -31.87
N ALA A 177 10.48 24.98 -31.70
CA ALA A 177 9.78 25.53 -30.56
C ALA A 177 9.26 24.43 -29.64
N GLN A 178 9.64 24.47 -28.36
CA GLN A 178 9.10 23.59 -27.31
C GLN A 178 8.59 24.39 -26.13
N LEU A 179 7.34 24.14 -25.72
CA LEU A 179 6.71 24.79 -24.58
C LEU A 179 6.02 23.78 -23.67
N SER A 180 6.36 23.82 -22.40
CA SER A 180 5.64 23.11 -21.36
C SER A 180 4.66 24.02 -20.65
N VAL A 181 3.41 23.64 -20.56
CA VAL A 181 2.34 24.39 -19.91
C VAL A 181 1.67 23.51 -18.87
N ALA A 182 1.65 23.96 -17.62
CA ALA A 182 1.05 23.18 -16.54
C ALA A 182 0.18 24.05 -15.63
N ASN A 183 -0.87 23.47 -15.08
CA ASN A 183 -1.75 24.12 -14.11
C ASN A 183 -2.31 25.48 -14.62
N CYS A 184 -2.52 25.60 -15.93
CA CYS A 184 -2.93 26.85 -16.57
C CYS A 184 -4.40 26.79 -17.04
N ILE A 185 -5.03 27.96 -17.09
CA ILE A 185 -6.38 28.13 -17.61
C ILE A 185 -6.34 29.06 -18.83
N PHE A 186 -6.90 28.58 -19.94
CA PHE A 186 -7.10 29.35 -21.15
C PHE A 186 -8.61 29.58 -21.32
N ARG A 187 -9.07 30.79 -21.15
CA ARG A 187 -10.51 31.06 -21.23
C ARG A 187 -10.87 32.30 -22.06
N ARG A 188 -11.93 32.15 -22.85
CA ARG A 188 -12.49 33.23 -23.68
C ARG A 188 -11.48 33.88 -24.63
N ASN A 189 -10.42 33.15 -25.02
CA ASN A 189 -9.50 33.62 -26.05
C ASN A 189 -10.06 33.33 -27.44
N ARG A 190 -9.81 34.23 -28.37
CA ARG A 190 -10.35 34.17 -29.72
C ARG A 190 -9.27 34.25 -30.79
N ALA A 191 -9.51 33.57 -31.92
CA ALA A 191 -8.66 33.64 -33.11
C ALA A 191 -9.53 33.74 -34.38
N ASN A 192 -9.12 34.53 -35.32
CA ASN A 192 -9.80 34.61 -36.61
C ASN A 192 -9.43 33.45 -37.54
N TYR A 193 -8.33 32.74 -37.21
CA TYR A 193 -7.88 31.61 -38.02
C TYR A 193 -7.74 30.31 -37.19
N GLN A 194 -6.70 30.17 -36.40
CA GLN A 194 -6.43 28.91 -35.67
C GLN A 194 -6.03 29.16 -34.20
N GLY A 195 -6.35 28.21 -33.31
CA GLY A 195 -5.92 28.22 -31.93
C GLY A 195 -6.45 29.38 -31.12
N GLY A 196 -7.72 29.37 -30.73
CA GLY A 196 -8.27 30.40 -29.85
C GLY A 196 -7.47 30.49 -28.54
N GLY A 197 -7.24 29.36 -27.88
CA GLY A 197 -6.37 29.27 -26.70
C GLY A 197 -4.89 29.29 -27.06
N ILE A 198 -4.42 28.26 -27.77
CA ILE A 198 -3.02 28.11 -28.21
C ILE A 198 -2.95 27.77 -29.69
N TYR A 199 -2.09 28.47 -30.41
CA TYR A 199 -1.63 28.05 -31.74
C TYR A 199 -0.13 27.76 -31.70
N ALA A 200 0.24 26.54 -32.09
CA ALA A 200 1.61 26.06 -32.22
C ALA A 200 1.96 25.89 -33.71
N ASN A 201 2.80 26.79 -34.20
CA ASN A 201 3.15 26.94 -35.60
C ASN A 201 4.52 26.30 -35.92
N GLY A 202 4.50 25.15 -36.55
CA GLY A 202 5.71 24.45 -37.03
C GLY A 202 5.77 24.35 -38.56
N ARG A 203 5.34 25.39 -39.27
CA ARG A 203 5.30 25.47 -40.75
C ARG A 203 6.68 25.72 -41.33
N ASP A 204 6.74 25.64 -42.66
CA ASP A 204 7.88 26.03 -43.49
C ASP A 204 9.22 25.40 -43.03
N GLY A 205 9.17 24.09 -42.73
CA GLY A 205 10.36 23.34 -42.30
C GLY A 205 10.61 23.41 -40.79
N GLY A 206 9.79 24.13 -40.05
CA GLY A 206 9.89 24.26 -38.63
C GLY A 206 9.12 23.22 -37.83
N MET A 207 9.20 23.30 -36.50
CA MET A 207 8.53 22.42 -35.59
C MET A 207 8.05 23.14 -34.32
N ALA A 208 6.80 22.82 -33.88
CA ALA A 208 6.29 23.28 -32.62
C ALA A 208 5.76 22.09 -31.79
N ILE A 209 6.15 22.06 -30.50
CA ILE A 209 5.75 21.03 -29.56
C ILE A 209 5.18 21.72 -28.33
N VAL A 210 3.97 21.31 -27.93
CA VAL A 210 3.33 21.78 -26.71
C VAL A 210 3.07 20.57 -25.80
N ARG A 211 3.60 20.61 -24.57
CA ARG A 211 3.25 19.62 -23.53
C ARG A 211 2.30 20.27 -22.57
N LEU A 212 1.12 19.66 -22.39
CA LEU A 212 0.05 20.17 -21.55
C LEU A 212 -0.18 19.22 -20.36
N GLU A 213 -0.20 19.76 -19.16
CA GLU A 213 -0.47 19.03 -17.94
C GLU A 213 -1.38 19.82 -17.00
N HIS A 214 -2.50 19.23 -16.54
CA HIS A 214 -3.48 19.88 -15.66
C HIS A 214 -3.97 21.24 -16.17
N CYS A 215 -4.22 21.37 -17.48
CA CYS A 215 -4.67 22.61 -18.07
C CYS A 215 -6.18 22.60 -18.36
N LEU A 216 -6.83 23.74 -18.18
CA LEU A 216 -8.23 23.97 -18.55
C LEU A 216 -8.30 24.90 -19.76
N PHE A 217 -9.00 24.46 -20.82
CA PHE A 217 -9.35 25.25 -21.98
C PHE A 217 -10.86 25.45 -22.02
N GLU A 218 -11.32 26.67 -21.76
CA GLU A 218 -12.73 26.96 -21.59
C GLU A 218 -13.19 28.12 -22.48
N GLN A 219 -14.26 27.91 -23.26
CA GLN A 219 -14.90 28.93 -24.07
C GLN A 219 -13.96 29.68 -25.04
N ASN A 220 -12.88 28.98 -25.47
CA ASN A 220 -12.02 29.55 -26.49
C ASN A 220 -12.62 29.34 -27.87
N VAL A 221 -12.45 30.33 -28.77
CA VAL A 221 -13.12 30.38 -30.06
C VAL A 221 -12.12 30.53 -31.19
N SER A 222 -12.29 29.74 -32.25
CA SER A 222 -11.59 29.92 -33.52
C SER A 222 -12.60 30.02 -34.69
N ASN A 223 -12.34 30.92 -35.61
CA ASN A 223 -13.17 30.98 -36.82
C ASN A 223 -12.78 29.97 -37.89
N VAL A 224 -11.75 29.13 -37.66
CA VAL A 224 -11.40 28.01 -38.56
C VAL A 224 -11.24 26.75 -37.75
N THR A 225 -10.10 26.52 -37.11
CA THR A 225 -9.80 25.25 -36.43
C THR A 225 -9.13 25.47 -35.08
N GLY A 226 -9.31 24.50 -34.15
CA GLY A 226 -8.65 24.49 -32.85
C GLY A 226 -9.13 25.59 -31.92
N GLY A 227 -10.38 25.54 -31.46
CA GLY A 227 -10.87 26.53 -30.49
C GLY A 227 -10.01 26.59 -29.23
N GLY A 228 -9.70 25.46 -28.63
CA GLY A 228 -8.75 25.36 -27.53
C GLY A 228 -7.29 25.37 -27.99
N LEU A 229 -6.90 24.36 -28.72
CA LEU A 229 -5.52 24.13 -29.21
C LEU A 229 -5.51 23.83 -30.70
N ALA A 230 -4.66 24.52 -31.44
CA ALA A 230 -4.27 24.15 -32.80
C ALA A 230 -2.76 23.93 -32.90
N LEU A 231 -2.34 22.83 -33.50
CA LEU A 231 -0.95 22.51 -33.72
C LEU A 231 -0.73 22.10 -35.19
N GLU A 232 0.26 22.70 -35.84
CA GLU A 232 0.57 22.48 -37.23
C GLU A 232 2.06 22.19 -37.41
N ASN A 233 2.40 20.94 -37.74
CA ASN A 233 3.75 20.46 -38.07
C ASN A 233 3.68 19.70 -39.40
N TYR A 234 4.61 19.95 -40.31
CA TYR A 234 4.65 19.32 -41.64
C TYR A 234 5.72 18.25 -41.80
N PHE A 235 6.59 18.07 -40.84
CA PHE A 235 7.72 17.12 -40.90
C PHE A 235 7.63 16.05 -39.81
N GLU A 236 8.09 14.85 -40.16
CA GLU A 236 8.23 13.74 -39.20
C GLU A 236 9.17 14.09 -38.06
N GLN A 237 8.72 13.84 -36.82
CA GLN A 237 9.50 14.13 -35.65
C GLN A 237 9.44 12.99 -34.63
N PRO A 238 10.57 12.71 -33.93
CA PRO A 238 10.66 11.64 -32.98
C PRO A 238 9.99 11.94 -31.61
N PHE A 239 9.41 13.12 -31.43
CA PHE A 239 8.86 13.55 -30.15
C PHE A 239 7.36 13.39 -30.12
N ALA A 240 6.85 12.73 -29.07
CA ALA A 240 5.42 12.60 -28.84
C ALA A 240 4.79 13.91 -28.33
N LEU A 241 3.60 14.21 -28.82
CA LEU A 241 2.71 15.21 -28.23
C LEU A 241 1.97 14.56 -27.06
N GLU A 242 2.10 15.11 -25.85
CA GLU A 242 1.46 14.61 -24.68
C GLU A 242 0.53 15.64 -24.03
N LEU A 243 -0.73 15.26 -23.86
CA LEU A 243 -1.74 16.00 -23.08
C LEU A 243 -2.16 15.14 -21.89
N LYS A 244 -1.91 15.63 -20.67
CA LYS A 244 -2.18 14.90 -19.43
C LYS A 244 -3.13 15.68 -18.52
N MET A 245 -4.19 15.03 -18.07
CA MET A 245 -5.15 15.58 -17.11
C MET A 245 -5.67 16.96 -17.50
N CYS A 246 -5.86 17.18 -18.82
CA CYS A 246 -6.39 18.45 -19.35
C CYS A 246 -7.90 18.36 -19.53
N GLU A 247 -8.57 19.48 -19.31
CA GLU A 247 -10.00 19.62 -19.59
C GLU A 247 -10.23 20.67 -20.68
N PHE A 248 -11.00 20.28 -21.71
CA PHE A 248 -11.45 21.13 -22.78
C PHE A 248 -12.96 21.21 -22.71
N ARG A 249 -13.50 22.42 -22.41
CA ARG A 249 -14.96 22.57 -22.29
C ARG A 249 -15.47 23.82 -23.00
N GLU A 250 -16.62 23.65 -23.63
CA GLU A 250 -17.33 24.76 -24.30
C GLU A 250 -16.47 25.51 -25.33
N ASN A 251 -15.41 24.88 -25.88
CA ASN A 251 -14.64 25.51 -26.95
C ASN A 251 -15.38 25.39 -28.27
N TYR A 252 -15.22 26.41 -29.14
CA TYR A 252 -15.84 26.44 -30.44
C TYR A 252 -14.83 26.65 -31.56
N ALA A 253 -15.02 25.93 -32.66
CA ALA A 253 -14.34 26.19 -33.93
C ALA A 253 -15.32 26.10 -35.09
N LEU A 254 -15.11 26.88 -36.13
CA LEU A 254 -16.06 26.91 -37.27
C LEU A 254 -15.97 25.61 -38.11
N ALA A 255 -14.75 25.14 -38.37
CA ALA A 255 -14.51 24.04 -39.32
C ALA A 255 -14.09 22.71 -38.66
N GLY A 256 -13.17 22.69 -37.72
CA GLY A 256 -12.71 21.41 -37.10
C GLY A 256 -11.98 21.56 -35.81
N GLY A 257 -12.06 20.52 -34.98
CA GLY A 257 -11.34 20.40 -33.73
C GLY A 257 -11.66 21.51 -32.75
N ALA A 258 -12.89 21.62 -32.26
CA ALA A 258 -13.28 22.69 -31.33
C ALA A 258 -12.39 22.71 -30.10
N ALA A 259 -12.09 21.56 -29.50
CA ALA A 259 -11.12 21.42 -28.43
C ALA A 259 -9.69 21.42 -28.96
N VAL A 260 -9.38 20.47 -29.87
CA VAL A 260 -8.03 20.23 -30.37
C VAL A 260 -8.04 19.96 -31.87
N TRP A 261 -7.24 20.71 -32.61
CA TRP A 261 -6.95 20.46 -34.03
C TRP A 261 -5.47 20.16 -34.20
N LEU A 262 -5.14 19.06 -34.85
CA LEU A 262 -3.79 18.59 -35.06
C LEU A 262 -3.51 18.32 -36.54
N LYS A 263 -2.45 18.90 -37.04
CA LYS A 263 -1.78 18.52 -38.26
C LYS A 263 -0.33 18.21 -37.94
N ALA A 264 -0.11 16.95 -37.54
CA ALA A 264 1.15 16.57 -36.92
C ALA A 264 1.59 15.19 -37.37
N HIS A 265 2.89 15.04 -37.65
CA HIS A 265 3.54 13.79 -38.07
C HIS A 265 4.32 13.21 -36.89
N GLN A 266 3.64 12.93 -35.77
CA GLN A 266 4.26 12.42 -34.55
C GLN A 266 3.26 11.61 -33.71
N ALA A 267 3.74 10.80 -32.77
CA ALA A 267 2.87 10.13 -31.81
C ALA A 267 2.09 11.14 -30.96
N VAL A 268 0.81 10.85 -30.72
CA VAL A 268 -0.07 11.71 -29.91
C VAL A 268 -0.69 10.89 -28.80
N THR A 269 -0.56 11.36 -27.57
CA THR A 269 -1.14 10.69 -26.41
C THR A 269 -1.96 11.66 -25.57
N PHE A 270 -3.22 11.30 -25.36
CA PHE A 270 -4.12 11.93 -24.41
C PHE A 270 -4.28 11.01 -23.21
N THR A 271 -3.96 11.50 -22.01
CA THR A 271 -4.08 10.71 -20.77
C THR A 271 -4.94 11.46 -19.76
N ALA A 272 -6.00 10.83 -19.28
CA ALA A 272 -6.93 11.37 -18.28
C ALA A 272 -7.50 12.76 -18.67
N CYS A 273 -7.73 12.97 -19.96
CA CYS A 273 -8.26 14.22 -20.47
C CYS A 273 -9.80 14.20 -20.54
N LYS A 274 -10.42 15.37 -20.37
CA LYS A 274 -11.87 15.55 -20.48
C LYS A 274 -12.21 16.49 -21.64
N PHE A 275 -13.21 16.10 -22.42
CA PHE A 275 -13.73 16.87 -23.54
C PHE A 275 -15.23 17.05 -23.35
N LEU A 276 -15.67 18.27 -22.99
CA LEU A 276 -17.04 18.54 -22.57
C LEU A 276 -17.64 19.66 -23.40
N HIS A 277 -18.78 19.45 -24.04
CA HIS A 277 -19.57 20.49 -24.75
C HIS A 277 -18.79 21.25 -25.83
N ASN A 278 -17.77 20.62 -26.47
CA ASN A 278 -17.00 21.27 -27.52
C ASN A 278 -17.78 21.15 -28.84
N ARG A 279 -17.93 22.24 -29.60
CA ARG A 279 -18.77 22.32 -30.76
C ARG A 279 -18.07 22.93 -31.98
N THR A 280 -18.27 22.33 -33.14
CA THR A 280 -18.03 22.96 -34.44
C THR A 280 -19.34 22.98 -35.23
N ASN A 281 -19.38 23.69 -36.34
CA ASN A 281 -20.53 23.54 -37.26
C ASN A 281 -20.70 22.12 -37.80
N TRP A 282 -19.66 21.30 -37.70
CA TRP A 282 -19.61 19.93 -38.18
C TRP A 282 -19.43 18.91 -37.03
N GLY A 283 -19.44 19.39 -35.76
CA GLY A 283 -19.48 18.59 -34.58
C GLY A 283 -18.13 18.11 -33.99
N GLN A 284 -17.02 18.41 -34.62
CA GLN A 284 -15.71 17.81 -34.24
C GLN A 284 -15.13 18.41 -32.97
N ALA A 285 -15.00 17.61 -31.90
CA ALA A 285 -14.26 18.04 -30.71
C ALA A 285 -12.74 17.92 -30.93
N ILE A 286 -12.29 16.78 -31.48
CA ILE A 286 -10.88 16.57 -31.87
C ILE A 286 -10.81 16.27 -33.35
N SER A 287 -9.94 16.96 -34.06
CA SER A 287 -9.71 16.74 -35.49
C SER A 287 -8.23 16.53 -35.77
N PHE A 288 -7.94 15.48 -36.50
CA PHE A 288 -6.63 15.20 -37.08
C PHE A 288 -6.75 15.42 -38.60
N ASP A 289 -6.04 16.40 -39.15
CA ASP A 289 -6.18 16.81 -40.50
C ASP A 289 -4.89 16.57 -41.31
N ASN A 290 -5.02 15.77 -42.36
CA ASN A 290 -3.97 15.49 -43.34
C ASN A 290 -2.64 15.02 -42.70
N VAL A 291 -2.75 14.09 -41.77
CA VAL A 291 -1.63 13.53 -41.00
C VAL A 291 -1.22 12.21 -41.63
N ASP A 292 0.03 12.13 -42.07
CA ASP A 292 0.65 10.83 -42.36
C ASP A 292 0.95 10.17 -41.03
N ILE A 293 0.04 9.29 -40.55
CA ILE A 293 0.24 8.61 -39.28
C ILE A 293 1.19 7.44 -39.46
N ASN A 294 2.47 7.72 -39.26
CA ASN A 294 3.50 6.71 -39.03
C ASN A 294 3.62 6.40 -37.52
N TYR A 295 2.80 7.01 -36.68
CA TYR A 295 2.93 7.00 -35.24
C TYR A 295 1.56 6.79 -34.57
N PRO A 296 1.50 6.04 -33.46
CA PRO A 296 0.25 5.74 -32.79
C PRO A 296 -0.42 6.99 -32.20
N VAL A 297 -1.75 7.02 -32.31
CA VAL A 297 -2.61 7.95 -31.57
C VAL A 297 -3.29 7.20 -30.46
N SER A 298 -3.05 7.63 -29.21
CA SER A 298 -3.53 6.93 -28.03
C SER A 298 -4.35 7.82 -27.12
N PHE A 299 -5.52 7.32 -26.72
CA PHE A 299 -6.39 7.91 -25.71
C PHE A 299 -6.48 6.96 -24.53
N LYS A 300 -6.09 7.42 -23.34
CA LYS A 300 -6.09 6.62 -22.12
C LYS A 300 -6.87 7.35 -21.02
N GLN A 301 -7.85 6.69 -20.44
CA GLN A 301 -8.66 7.25 -19.34
C GLN A 301 -9.31 8.58 -19.68
N CYS A 302 -9.71 8.76 -20.94
CA CYS A 302 -10.32 10.00 -21.40
C CYS A 302 -11.85 9.95 -21.31
N PHE A 303 -12.44 11.12 -21.04
CA PHE A 303 -13.88 11.30 -20.93
C PHE A 303 -14.39 12.31 -21.94
N PHE A 304 -15.38 11.89 -22.75
CA PHE A 304 -16.00 12.69 -23.79
C PHE A 304 -17.50 12.79 -23.52
N LYS A 305 -17.99 14.01 -23.28
CA LYS A 305 -19.42 14.20 -23.00
C LYS A 305 -19.99 15.38 -23.77
N ASP A 306 -21.14 15.13 -24.37
CA ASP A 306 -21.96 16.11 -25.05
C ASP A 306 -21.12 17.00 -26.03
N ASN A 307 -20.24 16.35 -26.78
CA ASN A 307 -19.58 16.97 -27.92
C ASN A 307 -20.45 16.76 -29.16
N GLY A 308 -20.27 17.56 -30.19
CA GLY A 308 -21.06 17.42 -31.40
C GLY A 308 -20.77 16.15 -32.21
N ASP A 309 -21.36 16.02 -33.38
CA ASP A 309 -21.10 14.91 -34.32
C ASP A 309 -19.60 14.81 -34.63
N TYR A 310 -19.13 13.59 -34.97
CA TYR A 310 -17.72 13.34 -35.24
C TYR A 310 -16.80 13.78 -34.08
N THR A 311 -17.13 13.39 -32.86
CA THR A 311 -16.36 13.79 -31.67
C THR A 311 -14.86 13.66 -31.89
N ILE A 312 -14.41 12.54 -32.50
CA ILE A 312 -13.03 12.32 -32.96
C ILE A 312 -13.06 12.09 -34.47
N TRP A 313 -12.42 12.99 -35.21
CA TRP A 313 -12.33 12.98 -36.67
C TRP A 313 -10.90 12.81 -37.12
N TYR A 314 -10.70 11.84 -38.03
CA TYR A 314 -9.42 11.63 -38.69
C TYR A 314 -9.61 11.42 -40.19
N ILE A 315 -8.82 12.11 -41.00
CA ILE A 315 -8.66 11.82 -42.42
C ILE A 315 -7.16 11.74 -42.73
N GLY A 316 -6.69 10.58 -43.19
CA GLY A 316 -5.31 10.34 -43.57
C GLY A 316 -5.16 9.96 -45.01
N PHE A 317 -4.11 10.47 -45.68
CA PHE A 317 -3.78 10.30 -47.10
C PHE A 317 -2.40 9.71 -47.30
N SER A 318 -2.01 8.62 -46.66
CA SER A 318 -0.70 8.02 -46.87
C SER A 318 -0.76 6.56 -47.26
N ALA A 319 -0.02 6.23 -48.33
CA ALA A 319 0.08 4.91 -48.91
C ALA A 319 1.18 4.03 -48.30
N THR A 320 2.03 4.54 -47.43
CA THR A 320 3.30 3.86 -47.13
C THR A 320 3.40 3.26 -45.73
N ASN A 321 2.56 3.63 -44.77
CA ASN A 321 2.80 3.27 -43.38
C ASN A 321 1.55 2.76 -42.65
N ASP A 322 1.80 2.05 -41.50
CA ASP A 322 0.77 1.48 -40.64
C ASP A 322 0.13 2.54 -39.75
N ALA A 323 -1.18 2.67 -39.74
CA ALA A 323 -1.92 3.59 -38.89
C ALA A 323 -2.47 2.87 -37.65
N GLU A 324 -2.19 3.39 -36.46
CA GLU A 324 -2.63 2.79 -35.22
C GLU A 324 -3.38 3.78 -34.33
N PHE A 325 -4.60 3.41 -33.95
CA PHE A 325 -5.42 4.12 -32.95
C PHE A 325 -5.69 3.21 -31.76
N ASP A 326 -5.38 3.69 -30.56
CA ASP A 326 -5.61 2.96 -29.30
C ASP A 326 -6.47 3.79 -28.35
N PHE A 327 -7.64 3.27 -28.05
CA PHE A 327 -8.55 3.81 -27.03
C PHE A 327 -8.60 2.85 -25.85
N LYS A 328 -8.12 3.29 -24.71
CA LYS A 328 -8.09 2.45 -23.52
C LYS A 328 -8.72 3.19 -22.33
N ASP A 329 -9.64 2.52 -21.64
CA ASP A 329 -10.30 3.03 -20.44
C ASP A 329 -11.02 4.38 -20.68
N CYS A 330 -11.65 4.54 -21.86
CA CYS A 330 -12.32 5.78 -22.25
C CYS A 330 -13.84 5.67 -22.14
N ILE A 331 -14.48 6.82 -21.85
CA ILE A 331 -15.93 6.95 -21.75
C ILE A 331 -16.41 7.99 -22.75
N PHE A 332 -17.39 7.61 -23.59
CA PHE A 332 -18.06 8.46 -24.56
C PHE A 332 -19.55 8.51 -24.19
N GLU A 333 -20.02 9.64 -23.69
CA GLU A 333 -21.37 9.80 -23.18
C GLU A 333 -22.09 10.97 -23.87
N GLU A 334 -23.30 10.74 -24.33
CA GLU A 334 -24.18 11.77 -24.88
C GLU A 334 -23.54 12.60 -26.02
N ASN A 335 -22.58 12.03 -26.78
CA ASN A 335 -21.96 12.71 -27.91
C ASN A 335 -22.79 12.51 -29.18
N GLY A 336 -22.60 13.39 -30.17
CA GLY A 336 -23.16 13.24 -31.50
C GLY A 336 -22.54 12.10 -32.29
N LEU A 337 -23.22 11.53 -33.29
CA LEU A 337 -22.76 10.41 -34.11
C LEU A 337 -22.21 10.84 -35.46
N PRO A 338 -21.13 10.18 -35.97
CA PRO A 338 -20.32 9.17 -35.30
C PRO A 338 -19.45 9.77 -34.21
N VAL A 339 -19.26 9.03 -33.13
CA VAL A 339 -18.35 9.45 -32.04
C VAL A 339 -16.90 9.37 -32.50
N ILE A 340 -16.51 8.25 -33.13
CA ILE A 340 -15.19 8.04 -33.71
C ILE A 340 -15.34 7.84 -35.20
N TYR A 341 -14.73 8.73 -35.98
CA TYR A 341 -14.70 8.64 -37.43
C TYR A 341 -13.27 8.65 -37.93
N LEU A 342 -12.84 7.53 -38.51
CA LEU A 342 -11.48 7.34 -39.04
C LEU A 342 -11.57 7.01 -40.55
N TYR A 343 -10.91 7.81 -41.38
CA TYR A 343 -10.89 7.62 -42.81
C TYR A 343 -9.45 7.51 -43.32
N PHE A 344 -9.10 6.35 -43.84
CA PHE A 344 -7.77 6.05 -44.35
C PHE A 344 -7.80 5.87 -45.87
N PHE A 345 -7.04 6.70 -46.60
CA PHE A 345 -6.77 6.55 -48.00
C PHE A 345 -5.45 5.78 -48.15
N GLU A 346 -5.48 4.61 -48.82
CA GLU A 346 -4.31 3.85 -49.22
C GLU A 346 -3.29 3.52 -48.11
N ALA A 347 -3.69 3.49 -46.86
CA ALA A 347 -2.80 3.11 -45.77
C ALA A 347 -2.36 1.64 -45.89
N ALA A 348 -1.10 1.33 -45.60
CA ALA A 348 -0.53 -0.02 -45.72
C ALA A 348 -1.24 -1.02 -44.80
N LYS A 349 -1.50 -0.65 -43.54
CA LYS A 349 -2.32 -1.38 -42.57
C LYS A 349 -2.99 -0.39 -41.61
N CYS A 350 -4.22 -0.72 -41.20
CA CYS A 350 -4.94 0.03 -40.21
C CYS A 350 -5.18 -0.86 -38.99
N ARG A 351 -4.86 -0.37 -37.82
CA ARG A 351 -5.16 -1.02 -36.55
C ARG A 351 -5.96 -0.05 -35.64
N LEU A 352 -7.14 -0.48 -35.26
CA LEU A 352 -7.94 0.21 -34.26
C LEU A 352 -8.17 -0.71 -33.08
N GLU A 353 -7.75 -0.26 -31.90
CA GLU A 353 -7.98 -0.97 -30.65
C GLU A 353 -8.88 -0.12 -29.74
N VAL A 354 -9.96 -0.71 -29.27
CA VAL A 354 -10.90 -0.12 -28.32
C VAL A 354 -11.02 -1.07 -27.13
N LYS A 355 -10.51 -0.67 -25.99
CA LYS A 355 -10.31 -1.55 -24.83
C LYS A 355 -10.90 -0.92 -23.55
N ASN A 356 -11.72 -1.65 -22.82
CA ASN A 356 -12.39 -1.19 -21.61
C ASN A 356 -13.15 0.13 -21.80
N CYS A 357 -13.78 0.35 -22.94
CA CYS A 357 -14.43 1.62 -23.24
C CYS A 357 -15.95 1.53 -23.10
N ILE A 358 -16.55 2.64 -22.73
CA ILE A 358 -17.99 2.79 -22.63
C ILE A 358 -18.48 3.80 -23.70
N PHE A 359 -19.49 3.38 -24.47
CA PHE A 359 -20.24 4.23 -25.37
C PHE A 359 -21.69 4.26 -24.86
N ASN A 360 -22.08 5.39 -24.23
CA ASN A 360 -23.36 5.52 -23.54
C ASN A 360 -24.19 6.65 -24.12
N ARG A 361 -25.41 6.36 -24.55
CA ARG A 361 -26.40 7.35 -25.01
C ARG A 361 -25.86 8.34 -26.03
N ASN A 362 -24.97 7.90 -26.92
CA ASN A 362 -24.53 8.75 -28.01
C ASN A 362 -25.66 8.81 -29.07
N ILE A 363 -26.08 10.01 -29.42
CA ILE A 363 -27.29 10.29 -30.22
C ILE A 363 -26.94 11.06 -31.48
N GLN A 364 -27.82 11.05 -32.45
CA GLN A 364 -27.61 11.72 -33.71
C GLN A 364 -28.40 13.02 -33.79
N ASP A 365 -27.74 14.12 -34.17
CA ASP A 365 -28.37 15.37 -34.55
C ASP A 365 -28.63 15.36 -36.05
N GLY A 366 -29.75 14.73 -36.52
CA GLY A 366 -30.16 14.80 -37.93
C GLY A 366 -30.46 13.47 -38.62
N ASN A 367 -30.57 13.47 -39.97
CA ASN A 367 -31.06 12.39 -40.78
C ASN A 367 -29.95 11.42 -41.35
N SER A 368 -28.77 11.37 -40.80
CA SER A 368 -27.71 10.50 -41.34
C SER A 368 -27.70 9.11 -40.71
N THR A 369 -27.26 8.09 -41.43
CA THR A 369 -27.09 6.73 -40.93
C THR A 369 -25.66 6.53 -40.43
N ALA A 370 -25.28 7.17 -39.33
CA ALA A 370 -23.94 7.12 -38.81
C ALA A 370 -23.79 6.05 -37.71
N ALA A 371 -22.69 5.33 -37.69
CA ALA A 371 -22.35 4.37 -36.65
C ALA A 371 -21.68 5.09 -35.48
N VAL A 372 -21.77 4.53 -34.25
CA VAL A 372 -21.02 5.04 -33.09
C VAL A 372 -19.52 5.08 -33.39
N VAL A 373 -18.99 4.01 -33.96
CA VAL A 373 -17.62 3.94 -34.49
C VAL A 373 -17.66 3.65 -35.96
N GLN A 374 -17.14 4.58 -36.76
CA GLN A 374 -17.12 4.45 -38.22
C GLN A 374 -15.68 4.50 -38.72
N LEU A 375 -15.28 3.43 -39.40
CA LEU A 375 -13.96 3.32 -40.04
C LEU A 375 -14.15 3.16 -41.53
N ARG A 376 -13.48 3.96 -42.35
CA ARG A 376 -13.42 3.84 -43.78
C ARG A 376 -12.00 3.57 -44.25
N THR A 377 -11.82 2.56 -45.08
CA THR A 377 -10.53 2.25 -45.73
C THR A 377 -10.73 2.12 -47.23
N ILE A 378 -9.76 2.59 -48.01
CA ILE A 378 -9.67 2.36 -49.43
C ILE A 378 -8.34 1.65 -49.70
N GLY A 379 -8.41 0.44 -50.26
CA GLY A 379 -7.24 -0.29 -50.77
C GLY A 379 -6.65 -1.38 -49.87
N ASN A 380 -6.77 -1.32 -48.54
CA ASN A 380 -6.12 -2.27 -47.64
C ASN A 380 -7.02 -2.81 -46.51
N VAL A 381 -6.55 -3.89 -45.86
CA VAL A 381 -7.28 -4.57 -44.77
C VAL A 381 -7.04 -3.85 -43.43
N ALA A 382 -8.13 -3.45 -42.80
CA ALA A 382 -8.08 -2.95 -41.40
C ALA A 382 -8.30 -4.10 -40.42
N ASN A 383 -7.58 -4.05 -39.29
CA ASN A 383 -7.85 -4.92 -38.15
C ASN A 383 -8.39 -4.07 -36.99
N ILE A 384 -9.58 -4.42 -36.55
CA ILE A 384 -10.33 -3.65 -35.54
C ILE A 384 -10.59 -4.57 -34.35
N PHE A 385 -10.29 -4.11 -33.16
CA PHE A 385 -10.45 -4.88 -31.93
C PHE A 385 -11.33 -4.10 -30.95
N TYR A 386 -12.42 -4.71 -30.55
CA TYR A 386 -13.26 -4.26 -29.45
C TYR A 386 -13.15 -5.29 -28.31
N LEU A 387 -12.62 -4.86 -27.19
CA LEU A 387 -12.37 -5.75 -26.08
C LEU A 387 -12.87 -5.15 -24.77
N ASN A 388 -13.69 -5.90 -24.06
CA ASN A 388 -14.26 -5.50 -22.78
C ASN A 388 -15.02 -4.16 -22.87
N CYS A 389 -15.72 -3.91 -23.95
CA CYS A 389 -16.42 -2.66 -24.19
C CYS A 389 -17.91 -2.77 -23.82
N LEU A 390 -18.51 -1.61 -23.53
CA LEU A 390 -19.95 -1.48 -23.37
C LEU A 390 -20.49 -0.49 -24.38
N PHE A 391 -21.54 -0.91 -25.09
CA PHE A 391 -22.37 -0.05 -25.95
C PHE A 391 -23.78 -0.06 -25.39
N PHE A 392 -24.24 1.07 -24.84
CA PHE A 392 -25.51 1.19 -24.13
C PHE A 392 -26.35 2.35 -24.63
N GLU A 393 -27.58 2.09 -24.97
CA GLU A 393 -28.60 3.07 -25.39
C GLU A 393 -28.10 4.06 -26.47
N ASN A 394 -27.19 3.64 -27.35
CA ASN A 394 -26.76 4.47 -28.47
C ASN A 394 -27.82 4.50 -29.58
N GLU A 395 -27.99 5.64 -30.25
CA GLU A 395 -28.90 5.77 -31.38
C GLU A 395 -28.23 5.29 -32.65
N GLN A 396 -28.79 4.31 -33.36
CA GLN A 396 -28.32 3.71 -34.63
C GLN A 396 -27.17 2.70 -34.53
N PHE A 397 -26.47 2.48 -35.68
CA PHE A 397 -25.47 1.42 -35.89
C PHE A 397 -24.29 1.56 -34.94
N GLU A 398 -23.81 0.45 -34.38
CA GLU A 398 -22.75 0.53 -33.40
C GLU A 398 -21.34 0.54 -34.03
N ILE A 399 -21.15 -0.26 -35.07
CA ILE A 399 -19.86 -0.39 -35.74
C ILE A 399 -20.05 -0.43 -37.24
N ALA A 400 -19.42 0.46 -37.97
CA ALA A 400 -19.39 0.40 -39.45
C ALA A 400 -17.96 0.45 -39.95
N SER A 401 -17.61 -0.47 -40.84
CA SER A 401 -16.37 -0.41 -41.59
C SER A 401 -16.67 -0.51 -43.07
N SER A 402 -16.17 0.41 -43.88
CA SER A 402 -16.24 0.33 -45.33
C SER A 402 -14.83 0.01 -45.88
N GLY A 403 -14.73 -1.01 -46.74
CA GLY A 403 -13.48 -1.59 -47.21
C GLY A 403 -13.24 -2.99 -46.57
N LEU A 404 -12.11 -3.63 -46.92
CA LEU A 404 -11.77 -4.92 -46.33
C LEU A 404 -11.37 -4.73 -44.87
N SER A 405 -12.06 -5.40 -43.97
CA SER A 405 -11.72 -5.35 -42.54
C SER A 405 -11.93 -6.66 -41.82
N ASN A 406 -11.05 -6.96 -40.87
CA ASN A 406 -11.28 -8.02 -39.89
C ASN A 406 -11.60 -7.34 -38.54
N THR A 407 -12.79 -7.54 -38.07
CA THR A 407 -13.24 -6.94 -36.78
C THR A 407 -13.40 -8.05 -35.74
N TYR A 408 -12.77 -7.88 -34.59
CA TYR A 408 -12.80 -8.81 -33.48
C TYR A 408 -13.53 -8.17 -32.31
N ILE A 409 -14.62 -8.77 -31.88
CA ILE A 409 -15.46 -8.34 -30.77
C ILE A 409 -15.38 -9.42 -29.70
N ASN A 410 -14.80 -9.09 -28.56
CA ASN A 410 -14.66 -10.04 -27.46
C ASN A 410 -14.97 -9.40 -26.10
N ASN A 411 -15.51 -10.20 -25.19
CA ASN A 411 -15.81 -9.81 -23.83
C ASN A 411 -16.63 -8.51 -23.70
N SER A 412 -17.49 -8.21 -24.69
CA SER A 412 -18.16 -6.92 -24.80
C SER A 412 -19.67 -7.06 -24.60
N ILE A 413 -20.33 -5.97 -24.21
CA ILE A 413 -21.77 -5.92 -23.92
C ILE A 413 -22.44 -4.91 -24.84
N PHE A 414 -23.56 -5.31 -25.49
CA PHE A 414 -24.33 -4.50 -26.42
C PHE A 414 -25.80 -4.49 -26.04
N ILE A 415 -26.31 -3.39 -25.52
CA ILE A 415 -27.63 -3.30 -24.88
C ILE A 415 -28.41 -2.07 -25.35
N ASP A 416 -29.69 -2.27 -25.65
CA ASP A 416 -30.74 -1.27 -25.84
C ASP A 416 -30.41 -0.17 -26.86
N ASN A 417 -29.58 -0.48 -27.85
CA ASN A 417 -29.26 0.47 -28.90
C ASN A 417 -30.48 0.66 -29.83
N GLN A 418 -30.92 1.90 -29.97
CA GLN A 418 -32.14 2.26 -30.67
C GLN A 418 -31.89 2.36 -32.17
N SER A 419 -31.78 1.24 -32.86
CA SER A 419 -31.91 1.24 -34.32
C SER A 419 -33.40 1.21 -34.73
N PRO A 420 -33.82 1.96 -35.75
CA PRO A 420 -35.20 1.87 -36.30
C PRO A 420 -35.60 0.47 -36.72
N LEU A 421 -34.63 -0.44 -36.89
CA LEU A 421 -34.81 -1.82 -37.28
C LEU A 421 -34.59 -2.82 -36.14
N ASN A 422 -34.30 -2.40 -34.93
CA ASN A 422 -33.89 -3.24 -33.80
C ASN A 422 -32.77 -4.23 -34.15
N LYS A 423 -31.84 -3.82 -34.99
CA LYS A 423 -30.77 -4.68 -35.47
C LYS A 423 -29.42 -4.04 -35.20
N PHE A 424 -28.57 -4.79 -34.54
CA PHE A 424 -27.14 -4.50 -34.51
C PHE A 424 -26.61 -4.66 -35.93
N ILE A 425 -26.03 -3.62 -36.54
CA ILE A 425 -25.61 -3.64 -37.93
C ILE A 425 -24.10 -3.51 -38.00
N LEU A 426 -23.48 -4.54 -38.52
CA LEU A 426 -22.11 -4.55 -38.97
C LEU A 426 -22.11 -4.31 -40.48
N ASN A 427 -21.64 -3.13 -40.89
CA ASN A 427 -21.63 -2.75 -42.30
C ASN A 427 -20.20 -2.71 -42.84
N GLY A 428 -19.86 -3.62 -43.79
CA GLY A 428 -18.54 -3.65 -44.37
C GLY A 428 -18.32 -4.87 -45.28
N SER A 429 -17.25 -4.89 -46.06
CA SER A 429 -16.83 -6.03 -46.87
C SER A 429 -15.67 -6.79 -46.19
N GLY A 430 -15.93 -7.43 -45.06
CA GLY A 430 -14.91 -8.14 -44.29
C GLY A 430 -15.46 -9.22 -43.40
N THR A 431 -14.68 -9.67 -42.44
CA THR A 431 -15.06 -10.69 -41.47
C THR A 431 -15.20 -10.11 -40.09
N PHE A 432 -16.32 -10.38 -39.44
CA PHE A 432 -16.57 -10.05 -38.02
C PHE A 432 -16.48 -11.33 -37.19
N HIS A 433 -15.53 -11.35 -36.26
CA HIS A 433 -15.36 -12.42 -35.30
C HIS A 433 -15.98 -11.97 -33.97
N VAL A 434 -17.02 -12.66 -33.53
CA VAL A 434 -17.76 -12.31 -32.33
C VAL A 434 -17.72 -13.47 -31.35
N ALA A 435 -17.10 -13.25 -30.18
CA ALA A 435 -16.97 -14.29 -29.15
C ALA A 435 -17.05 -13.70 -27.74
N ASN A 436 -17.49 -14.50 -26.80
CA ASN A 436 -17.56 -14.16 -25.37
C ASN A 436 -18.22 -12.79 -25.11
N SER A 437 -19.30 -12.49 -25.82
CA SER A 437 -19.95 -11.18 -25.74
C SER A 437 -21.46 -11.32 -25.50
N LEU A 438 -22.04 -10.31 -24.86
CA LEU A 438 -23.46 -10.31 -24.51
C LEU A 438 -24.25 -9.33 -25.38
N PHE A 439 -25.33 -9.84 -26.00
CA PHE A 439 -26.22 -9.07 -26.85
C PHE A 439 -27.68 -9.20 -26.38
N ARG A 440 -28.42 -8.08 -26.41
CA ARG A 440 -29.88 -8.10 -26.15
C ARG A 440 -30.68 -8.75 -27.27
N LEU A 441 -30.05 -9.02 -28.41
CA LEU A 441 -30.63 -9.71 -29.55
C LEU A 441 -30.98 -11.16 -29.20
N PRO A 442 -32.03 -11.78 -29.82
CA PRO A 442 -32.41 -13.15 -29.55
C PRO A 442 -31.37 -14.20 -30.00
N SER A 443 -30.63 -13.92 -31.06
CA SER A 443 -29.62 -14.85 -31.58
C SER A 443 -28.55 -14.17 -32.43
N CYS A 444 -27.50 -14.88 -32.76
CA CYS A 444 -26.50 -14.46 -33.73
C CYS A 444 -27.06 -14.12 -35.13
N GLY A 445 -28.13 -14.78 -35.55
CA GLY A 445 -28.81 -14.53 -36.83
C GLY A 445 -29.49 -13.15 -36.89
N ASP A 446 -29.70 -12.52 -35.77
CA ASP A 446 -30.29 -11.19 -35.67
C ASP A 446 -29.25 -10.05 -35.78
N ILE A 447 -27.96 -10.41 -35.77
CA ILE A 447 -26.89 -9.47 -36.12
C ILE A 447 -26.95 -9.24 -37.63
N ALA A 448 -27.36 -8.03 -38.03
CA ALA A 448 -27.45 -7.70 -39.44
C ALA A 448 -26.07 -7.38 -39.99
N ALA A 449 -25.70 -8.00 -41.09
CA ALA A 449 -24.49 -7.68 -41.83
C ALA A 449 -24.86 -7.32 -43.28
N SER A 450 -24.25 -6.25 -43.78
CA SER A 450 -24.33 -5.87 -45.19
C SER A 450 -22.97 -6.12 -45.83
N ASN A 451 -22.93 -7.08 -46.76
CA ASN A 451 -21.72 -7.50 -47.48
C ASN A 451 -20.55 -8.06 -46.62
N SER A 452 -20.82 -8.51 -45.39
CA SER A 452 -19.82 -9.04 -44.45
C SER A 452 -20.10 -10.49 -44.08
N THR A 453 -19.08 -11.21 -43.69
CA THR A 453 -19.18 -12.53 -43.07
C THR A 453 -19.13 -12.41 -41.57
N ILE A 454 -20.13 -12.96 -40.86
CA ILE A 454 -20.13 -13.01 -39.41
C ILE A 454 -19.72 -14.40 -38.95
N LEU A 455 -18.64 -14.48 -38.17
CA LEU A 455 -18.22 -15.68 -37.45
C LEU A 455 -18.57 -15.51 -36.00
N CYS A 456 -19.65 -16.13 -35.60
CA CYS A 456 -20.24 -16.00 -34.25
C CYS A 456 -19.95 -17.25 -33.44
N ASP A 457 -19.26 -17.10 -32.35
CA ASP A 457 -18.93 -18.19 -31.44
C ASP A 457 -20.12 -18.57 -30.56
N SER A 458 -20.21 -19.84 -30.19
CA SER A 458 -21.23 -20.35 -29.25
C SER A 458 -21.08 -19.83 -27.79
N THR A 459 -19.97 -19.18 -27.48
CA THR A 459 -19.71 -18.56 -26.19
C THR A 459 -20.42 -17.23 -25.99
N ASN A 460 -21.06 -16.70 -27.03
CA ASN A 460 -21.83 -15.47 -26.93
C ASN A 460 -23.16 -15.69 -26.18
N LEU A 461 -23.56 -14.67 -25.42
CA LEU A 461 -24.82 -14.66 -24.68
C LEU A 461 -25.84 -13.79 -25.41
N PHE A 462 -27.04 -14.33 -25.67
CA PHE A 462 -28.10 -13.66 -26.41
C PHE A 462 -29.36 -13.54 -25.57
N GLY A 463 -30.08 -12.41 -25.71
CA GLY A 463 -31.39 -12.17 -25.10
C GLY A 463 -31.38 -12.03 -23.57
N LEU A 464 -30.21 -11.94 -22.98
CA LEU A 464 -30.02 -11.82 -21.53
C LEU A 464 -29.85 -10.37 -21.10
N ASP A 465 -30.33 -10.08 -19.88
CA ASP A 465 -30.10 -8.80 -19.21
C ASP A 465 -28.78 -8.83 -18.45
N PRO A 466 -27.82 -7.92 -18.71
CA PRO A 466 -26.56 -7.84 -17.97
C PRO A 466 -26.73 -7.42 -16.51
N ARG A 467 -27.90 -6.94 -16.09
CA ARG A 467 -28.22 -6.52 -14.72
C ARG A 467 -27.23 -5.51 -14.18
N PHE A 468 -27.17 -4.35 -14.78
CA PHE A 468 -26.37 -3.23 -14.26
C PHE A 468 -26.91 -2.71 -12.93
N VAL A 469 -26.05 -2.16 -12.08
CA VAL A 469 -26.40 -1.60 -10.76
C VAL A 469 -27.37 -0.42 -10.91
N ASN A 470 -27.01 0.59 -11.70
CA ASN A 470 -27.87 1.75 -11.96
C ASN A 470 -27.54 2.43 -13.31
N PRO A 471 -27.97 1.85 -14.43
CA PRO A 471 -27.62 2.37 -15.75
C PRO A 471 -28.20 3.76 -16.04
N SER A 472 -29.28 4.16 -15.35
CA SER A 472 -29.83 5.52 -15.47
C SER A 472 -28.91 6.60 -14.91
N ALA A 473 -28.04 6.25 -13.96
CA ALA A 473 -27.00 7.13 -13.43
C ALA A 473 -25.61 6.81 -14.03
N SER A 474 -25.56 6.12 -15.17
CA SER A 474 -24.32 5.67 -15.84
C SER A 474 -23.45 4.76 -14.96
N ASP A 475 -24.07 4.06 -13.99
CA ASP A 475 -23.41 3.02 -13.20
C ASP A 475 -23.64 1.64 -13.85
N PHE A 476 -22.63 1.20 -14.61
CA PHE A 476 -22.65 -0.04 -15.37
C PHE A 476 -21.92 -1.20 -14.70
N HIS A 477 -21.65 -1.12 -13.41
CA HIS A 477 -21.21 -2.28 -12.66
C HIS A 477 -22.28 -3.39 -12.70
N LEU A 478 -21.79 -4.63 -12.73
CA LEU A 478 -22.70 -5.79 -12.77
C LEU A 478 -23.21 -6.14 -11.37
N GLN A 479 -24.51 -6.38 -11.27
CA GLN A 479 -25.08 -6.98 -10.07
C GLN A 479 -24.65 -8.46 -9.94
N PRO A 480 -24.59 -9.03 -8.74
CA PRO A 480 -24.09 -10.40 -8.53
C PRO A 480 -24.78 -11.51 -9.34
N CYS A 481 -25.99 -11.25 -9.84
CA CYS A 481 -26.74 -12.19 -10.68
C CYS A 481 -26.59 -11.94 -12.18
N SER A 482 -25.64 -11.13 -12.59
CA SER A 482 -25.41 -10.87 -14.00
C SER A 482 -24.90 -12.12 -14.73
N PRO A 483 -25.43 -12.45 -15.91
CA PRO A 483 -24.91 -13.52 -16.74
C PRO A 483 -23.54 -13.18 -17.36
N ALA A 484 -23.13 -11.92 -17.33
CA ALA A 484 -21.86 -11.45 -17.85
C ALA A 484 -20.67 -11.69 -16.91
N ILE A 485 -20.94 -12.07 -15.65
CA ILE A 485 -19.90 -12.35 -14.66
C ILE A 485 -19.19 -13.66 -15.00
N ASN A 486 -17.84 -13.64 -15.01
CA ASN A 486 -16.97 -14.77 -15.31
C ASN A 486 -17.32 -15.46 -16.66
N ALA A 487 -17.80 -14.71 -17.63
CA ALA A 487 -18.24 -15.21 -18.91
C ALA A 487 -17.34 -14.82 -20.10
N GLY A 488 -16.26 -14.07 -19.81
CA GLY A 488 -15.31 -13.63 -20.82
C GLY A 488 -14.18 -14.63 -21.08
N MET A 489 -13.17 -14.22 -21.86
CA MET A 489 -12.01 -15.01 -22.25
C MET A 489 -10.72 -14.36 -21.76
N ASN A 490 -10.00 -15.00 -20.85
CA ASN A 490 -8.74 -14.50 -20.30
C ASN A 490 -7.61 -14.39 -21.31
N ALA A 491 -7.48 -15.38 -22.21
CA ALA A 491 -6.33 -15.50 -23.12
C ALA A 491 -6.11 -14.26 -24.01
N ILE A 492 -7.16 -13.51 -24.32
CA ILE A 492 -7.04 -12.29 -25.14
C ILE A 492 -6.48 -11.11 -24.34
N LEU A 493 -6.71 -11.08 -23.03
CA LEU A 493 -6.22 -10.02 -22.15
C LEU A 493 -4.69 -10.02 -22.07
N ASP A 494 -4.11 -11.21 -21.90
CA ASP A 494 -2.66 -11.41 -21.82
C ASP A 494 -1.97 -10.96 -23.13
N SER A 495 -2.58 -11.25 -24.27
CA SER A 495 -2.04 -10.90 -25.58
C SER A 495 -2.01 -9.38 -25.85
N LEU A 496 -2.88 -8.60 -25.17
CA LEU A 496 -3.05 -7.16 -25.36
C LEU A 496 -2.61 -6.35 -24.13
N GLY A 497 -2.07 -7.00 -23.11
CA GLY A 497 -1.52 -6.35 -21.91
C GLY A 497 -2.57 -5.60 -21.08
N ILE A 498 -3.80 -6.14 -20.99
CA ILE A 498 -4.88 -5.56 -20.19
C ILE A 498 -4.88 -6.20 -18.82
N THR A 499 -4.45 -5.45 -17.82
CA THR A 499 -4.28 -5.94 -16.44
C THR A 499 -5.32 -5.38 -15.47
N THR A 500 -6.00 -4.29 -15.84
CA THR A 500 -6.98 -3.61 -14.99
C THR A 500 -8.30 -3.37 -15.71
N ASP A 501 -9.37 -3.27 -14.96
CA ASP A 501 -10.68 -2.80 -15.41
C ASP A 501 -10.76 -1.26 -15.44
N LEU A 502 -11.91 -0.70 -15.75
CA LEU A 502 -12.11 0.76 -15.84
C LEU A 502 -11.96 1.47 -14.48
N ASP A 503 -12.17 0.78 -13.37
CA ASP A 503 -11.96 1.27 -12.00
C ASP A 503 -10.54 1.06 -11.49
N SER A 504 -9.62 0.59 -12.34
CA SER A 504 -8.25 0.21 -11.97
C SER A 504 -8.15 -1.01 -11.04
N ASN A 505 -9.20 -1.81 -10.92
CA ASN A 505 -9.13 -3.11 -10.24
C ASN A 505 -8.45 -4.16 -11.14
N PRO A 506 -7.88 -5.25 -10.57
CA PRO A 506 -7.37 -6.36 -11.36
C PRO A 506 -8.42 -6.89 -12.34
N ARG A 507 -8.04 -7.02 -13.63
CA ARG A 507 -8.96 -7.40 -14.71
C ARG A 507 -9.47 -8.84 -14.64
N ILE A 508 -8.77 -9.73 -13.96
CA ILE A 508 -9.23 -11.08 -13.69
C ILE A 508 -9.48 -11.20 -12.20
N ARG A 509 -10.75 -11.41 -11.83
CA ARG A 509 -11.19 -11.80 -10.50
C ARG A 509 -11.90 -13.15 -10.61
N ASN A 510 -11.85 -13.93 -9.56
CA ASN A 510 -12.55 -15.24 -9.54
C ASN A 510 -12.22 -16.15 -10.74
N GLU A 511 -10.96 -16.16 -11.20
CA GLU A 511 -10.39 -17.01 -12.27
C GLU A 511 -10.76 -16.64 -13.71
N VAL A 512 -11.90 -16.02 -13.97
CA VAL A 512 -12.38 -15.68 -15.32
C VAL A 512 -12.80 -14.23 -15.38
N VAL A 513 -12.47 -13.55 -16.46
CA VAL A 513 -12.83 -12.16 -16.72
C VAL A 513 -14.35 -11.99 -16.93
N ASP A 514 -14.90 -10.90 -16.45
CA ASP A 514 -16.27 -10.48 -16.75
C ASP A 514 -16.38 -9.92 -18.16
N MET A 515 -17.54 -10.05 -18.80
CA MET A 515 -17.83 -9.29 -20.01
C MET A 515 -18.11 -7.82 -19.66
N GLY A 516 -17.64 -6.91 -20.50
CA GLY A 516 -17.81 -5.46 -20.30
C GLY A 516 -16.59 -4.81 -19.62
N PRO A 517 -16.66 -3.49 -19.31
CA PRO A 517 -15.52 -2.71 -18.86
C PRO A 517 -15.14 -2.87 -17.37
N TYR A 518 -16.01 -3.46 -16.56
CA TYR A 518 -15.84 -3.60 -15.11
C TYR A 518 -15.73 -5.05 -14.66
N GLU A 519 -14.98 -5.28 -13.58
CA GLU A 519 -14.89 -6.55 -12.89
C GLU A 519 -15.70 -6.56 -11.60
N THR A 520 -16.57 -7.54 -11.46
CA THR A 520 -17.40 -7.68 -10.28
C THR A 520 -16.66 -8.42 -9.17
N ASN A 521 -16.56 -7.79 -8.02
CA ASN A 521 -16.06 -8.48 -6.83
C ASN A 521 -17.16 -9.34 -6.22
N ILE A 522 -17.22 -10.60 -6.60
CA ILE A 522 -18.05 -11.61 -5.93
C ILE A 522 -17.29 -12.06 -4.69
N SER A 523 -17.77 -11.71 -3.50
CA SER A 523 -17.12 -11.99 -2.25
C SER A 523 -18.14 -12.28 -1.14
N LEU A 524 -17.67 -12.94 -0.11
CA LEU A 524 -18.48 -13.26 1.06
C LEU A 524 -18.40 -12.18 2.14
N TYR A 525 -17.49 -11.23 2.02
CA TYR A 525 -17.24 -10.13 2.97
C TYR A 525 -17.33 -10.59 4.42
N PRO A 526 -16.42 -11.49 4.87
CA PRO A 526 -16.42 -11.98 6.23
C PRO A 526 -16.07 -10.87 7.22
N SER A 527 -16.75 -10.89 8.35
CA SER A 527 -16.47 -10.00 9.46
C SER A 527 -16.49 -10.75 10.79
N ILE A 528 -15.63 -10.38 11.71
CA ILE A 528 -15.63 -10.94 13.06
C ILE A 528 -16.75 -10.31 13.85
N SER A 529 -17.70 -11.12 14.32
CA SER A 529 -18.82 -10.71 15.17
C SER A 529 -18.55 -10.96 16.66
N GLY A 530 -17.53 -11.74 16.99
CA GLY A 530 -17.08 -12.03 18.35
C GLY A 530 -15.69 -12.63 18.35
N GLN A 531 -14.97 -12.47 19.46
CA GLN A 531 -13.66 -13.11 19.68
C GLN A 531 -13.67 -13.85 21.02
N PRO A 532 -12.88 -14.93 21.17
CA PRO A 532 -12.65 -15.55 22.47
C PRO A 532 -12.12 -14.53 23.46
N VAL A 533 -12.72 -14.47 24.63
CA VAL A 533 -12.28 -13.54 25.69
C VAL A 533 -11.12 -14.08 26.51
N CYS A 534 -10.92 -15.43 26.45
CA CYS A 534 -9.81 -16.13 27.09
C CYS A 534 -9.08 -17.01 26.08
N SER A 535 -7.79 -17.24 26.31
CA SER A 535 -7.02 -18.24 25.57
C SER A 535 -7.67 -19.63 25.69
N GLY A 536 -7.77 -20.33 24.56
CA GLY A 536 -8.49 -21.62 24.47
C GLY A 536 -10.00 -21.51 24.52
N GLY A 537 -10.56 -20.28 24.55
CA GLY A 537 -12.02 -20.06 24.60
C GLY A 537 -12.71 -20.29 23.25
N SER A 538 -14.04 -20.38 23.28
CA SER A 538 -14.88 -20.61 22.10
C SER A 538 -15.91 -19.48 21.89
N GLY A 539 -15.54 -18.25 22.20
CA GLY A 539 -16.40 -17.06 22.07
C GLY A 539 -16.37 -16.40 20.68
N GLY A 540 -15.64 -16.95 19.75
CA GLY A 540 -15.52 -16.43 18.40
C GLY A 540 -16.82 -16.46 17.61
N GLY A 541 -17.03 -15.46 16.77
CA GLY A 541 -18.16 -15.39 15.86
C GLY A 541 -17.75 -14.80 14.52
N ILE A 542 -18.33 -15.30 13.43
CA ILE A 542 -18.14 -14.81 12.07
C ILE A 542 -19.50 -14.50 11.48
N LYS A 543 -19.59 -13.35 10.84
CA LYS A 543 -20.74 -12.93 10.03
C LYS A 543 -20.30 -12.74 8.59
N LEU A 544 -21.02 -13.36 7.67
CA LEU A 544 -20.84 -13.18 6.22
C LEU A 544 -21.89 -12.20 5.70
N SER A 545 -21.45 -11.31 4.83
CA SER A 545 -22.31 -10.40 4.06
C SER A 545 -22.09 -10.68 2.57
N PRO A 546 -22.72 -11.75 2.04
CA PRO A 546 -22.42 -12.25 0.70
C PRO A 546 -22.89 -11.28 -0.37
N ASN A 547 -21.99 -10.99 -1.33
CA ASN A 547 -22.33 -10.34 -2.60
C ASN A 547 -22.43 -11.43 -3.68
N LEU A 548 -23.45 -12.27 -3.58
CA LEU A 548 -23.70 -13.42 -4.45
C LEU A 548 -25.11 -13.38 -5.01
N CYS A 549 -25.34 -14.15 -6.09
CA CYS A 549 -26.68 -14.35 -6.62
C CYS A 549 -27.51 -15.31 -5.74
N PRO A 550 -28.60 -14.87 -5.09
CA PRO A 550 -29.44 -15.76 -4.30
C PRO A 550 -30.33 -16.68 -5.16
N PRO A 551 -30.77 -17.85 -4.64
CA PRO A 551 -30.36 -18.44 -3.37
C PRO A 551 -28.93 -18.95 -3.40
N TYR A 552 -28.26 -18.91 -2.25
CA TYR A 552 -26.90 -19.42 -2.11
C TYR A 552 -26.79 -20.44 -0.99
N SER A 553 -25.84 -21.39 -1.15
CA SER A 553 -25.50 -22.38 -0.15
C SER A 553 -24.15 -22.06 0.47
N PHE A 554 -23.97 -22.38 1.76
CA PHE A 554 -22.71 -22.20 2.47
C PHE A 554 -22.13 -23.53 2.91
N PHE A 555 -20.83 -23.66 2.79
CA PHE A 555 -20.04 -24.75 3.36
C PHE A 555 -18.91 -24.16 4.19
N TRP A 556 -18.81 -24.58 5.46
CA TRP A 556 -17.76 -24.17 6.38
C TRP A 556 -16.78 -25.31 6.61
N SER A 557 -15.49 -25.02 6.67
CA SER A 557 -14.42 -26.01 6.85
C SER A 557 -14.56 -26.84 8.14
N ASN A 558 -15.20 -26.27 9.16
CA ASN A 558 -15.48 -26.96 10.43
C ASN A 558 -16.80 -27.77 10.44
N GLY A 559 -17.57 -27.75 9.35
CA GLY A 559 -18.83 -28.49 9.21
C GLY A 559 -19.98 -28.07 10.12
N THR A 560 -19.85 -26.95 10.85
CA THR A 560 -20.77 -26.58 11.94
C THR A 560 -21.88 -25.62 11.54
N SER A 561 -21.81 -25.01 10.37
CA SER A 561 -22.80 -24.00 9.95
C SER A 561 -23.17 -24.13 8.47
N THR A 562 -24.45 -23.87 8.16
CA THR A 562 -24.97 -23.75 6.79
C THR A 562 -25.55 -22.36 6.51
N GLY A 563 -25.28 -21.40 7.40
CA GLY A 563 -25.79 -20.04 7.31
C GLY A 563 -24.71 -18.96 7.20
N THR A 564 -25.16 -17.70 7.13
CA THR A 564 -24.29 -16.52 7.05
C THR A 564 -23.65 -16.15 8.38
N ASN A 565 -24.08 -16.73 9.49
CA ASN A 565 -23.54 -16.43 10.82
C ASN A 565 -23.17 -17.73 11.53
N THR A 566 -22.06 -17.72 12.21
CA THR A 566 -21.62 -18.80 13.11
C THR A 566 -20.99 -18.20 14.36
N ASN A 567 -21.23 -18.86 15.50
CA ASN A 567 -20.74 -18.43 16.81
C ASN A 567 -20.13 -19.62 17.54
N GLY A 568 -19.51 -19.39 18.67
CA GLY A 568 -18.91 -20.44 19.47
C GLY A 568 -17.61 -21.00 18.88
N LEU A 569 -16.90 -20.19 18.13
CA LEU A 569 -15.66 -20.57 17.47
C LEU A 569 -14.45 -20.32 18.38
N SER A 570 -13.49 -21.22 18.36
CA SER A 570 -12.17 -21.03 18.98
C SER A 570 -11.29 -20.19 18.07
N ALA A 571 -10.14 -19.75 18.57
CA ALA A 571 -9.10 -19.14 17.74
C ALA A 571 -8.64 -20.10 16.64
N GLY A 572 -8.43 -19.57 15.45
CA GLY A 572 -8.02 -20.37 14.28
C GLY A 572 -8.39 -19.74 12.96
N THR A 573 -7.98 -20.40 11.89
CA THR A 573 -8.32 -20.02 10.52
C THR A 573 -9.54 -20.79 10.06
N TYR A 574 -10.56 -20.06 9.59
CA TYR A 574 -11.79 -20.62 9.08
C TYR A 574 -11.92 -20.35 7.59
N VAL A 575 -12.10 -21.40 6.83
CA VAL A 575 -12.36 -21.36 5.39
C VAL A 575 -13.85 -21.61 5.18
N PHE A 576 -14.47 -20.80 4.34
CA PHE A 576 -15.85 -20.99 3.96
C PHE A 576 -16.01 -20.83 2.46
N THR A 577 -16.87 -21.63 1.88
CA THR A 577 -17.20 -21.62 0.46
C THR A 577 -18.69 -21.43 0.32
N SER A 578 -19.08 -20.59 -0.63
CA SER A 578 -20.48 -20.43 -0.99
C SER A 578 -20.64 -20.49 -2.49
N THR A 579 -21.78 -20.98 -2.95
CA THR A 579 -22.14 -21.01 -4.36
C THR A 579 -23.51 -20.36 -4.50
N GLY A 580 -23.57 -19.33 -5.35
CA GLY A 580 -24.83 -18.70 -5.71
C GLY A 580 -25.60 -19.51 -6.77
N SER A 581 -26.81 -19.05 -7.10
CA SER A 581 -27.65 -19.70 -8.13
C SER A 581 -27.07 -19.62 -9.54
N ASN A 582 -26.07 -18.79 -9.76
CA ASN A 582 -25.27 -18.72 -11.01
C ASN A 582 -24.16 -19.77 -11.06
N ASN A 583 -24.07 -20.67 -10.09
CA ASN A 583 -23.06 -21.74 -9.95
C ASN A 583 -21.60 -21.25 -9.87
N ILE A 584 -21.36 -19.98 -9.54
CA ILE A 584 -20.00 -19.46 -9.31
C ILE A 584 -19.64 -19.73 -7.84
N PRO A 585 -18.66 -20.62 -7.55
CA PRO A 585 -18.19 -20.84 -6.18
C PRO A 585 -17.26 -19.71 -5.76
N VAL A 586 -17.41 -19.25 -4.52
CA VAL A 586 -16.54 -18.27 -3.90
C VAL A 586 -16.05 -18.81 -2.57
N SER A 587 -14.77 -18.81 -2.37
CA SER A 587 -14.13 -19.20 -1.10
C SER A 587 -13.39 -18.01 -0.50
N ASP A 588 -13.44 -17.92 0.82
CA ASP A 588 -12.72 -16.90 1.56
C ASP A 588 -12.24 -17.45 2.90
N THR A 589 -11.35 -16.73 3.56
CA THR A 589 -10.76 -17.13 4.84
C THR A 589 -10.78 -15.98 5.83
N ILE A 590 -11.01 -16.30 7.11
CA ILE A 590 -10.92 -15.35 8.20
C ILE A 590 -10.20 -16.00 9.38
N VAL A 591 -9.43 -15.20 10.11
CA VAL A 591 -8.70 -15.65 11.29
C VAL A 591 -9.36 -15.06 12.54
N ILE A 592 -9.78 -15.92 13.44
CA ILE A 592 -10.19 -15.53 14.79
C ILE A 592 -8.96 -15.61 15.67
N SER A 593 -8.59 -14.52 16.29
CA SER A 593 -7.53 -14.45 17.29
C SER A 593 -8.07 -14.57 18.71
N GLU A 594 -7.23 -14.97 19.64
CA GLU A 594 -7.53 -15.00 21.06
C GLU A 594 -6.45 -14.21 21.84
N PRO A 595 -6.75 -13.74 23.05
CA PRO A 595 -5.74 -13.15 23.92
C PRO A 595 -4.65 -14.17 24.28
N ALA A 596 -3.46 -13.69 24.57
CA ALA A 596 -2.42 -14.52 25.15
C ALA A 596 -2.89 -15.12 26.49
N PRO A 597 -2.51 -16.35 26.83
CA PRO A 597 -2.85 -16.93 28.13
C PRO A 597 -2.33 -16.07 29.29
N VAL A 598 -3.00 -16.12 30.42
CA VAL A 598 -2.51 -15.48 31.64
C VAL A 598 -1.30 -16.27 32.15
N GLU A 599 -0.11 -15.70 32.02
CA GLU A 599 1.15 -16.31 32.45
C GLU A 599 1.69 -15.57 33.68
N ILE A 600 2.22 -16.34 34.63
CA ILE A 600 2.72 -15.82 35.90
C ILE A 600 4.20 -16.18 36.04
N SER A 601 5.02 -15.21 36.38
CA SER A 601 6.41 -15.38 36.75
C SER A 601 6.68 -14.74 38.12
N PHE A 602 7.79 -15.17 38.76
CA PHE A 602 8.12 -14.72 40.09
C PHE A 602 9.57 -14.27 40.20
N GLU A 603 9.79 -13.25 41.03
CA GLU A 603 11.07 -12.99 41.67
C GLU A 603 10.91 -13.32 43.16
N ALA A 604 11.67 -14.29 43.65
CA ALA A 604 11.61 -14.79 45.01
C ALA A 604 12.95 -14.58 45.71
N THR A 605 12.88 -14.10 46.97
CA THR A 605 14.05 -14.05 47.85
C THR A 605 13.78 -14.94 49.07
N ASP A 606 14.72 -15.85 49.34
CA ASP A 606 14.60 -16.80 50.43
C ASP A 606 14.64 -16.13 51.81
N ALA A 607 14.06 -16.80 52.79
CA ALA A 607 14.11 -16.34 54.20
C ALA A 607 15.57 -16.31 54.70
N HIS A 608 15.92 -15.24 55.35
CA HIS A 608 17.30 -15.06 55.85
C HIS A 608 17.69 -16.02 56.93
N CYS A 609 16.73 -16.43 57.82
CA CYS A 609 16.93 -17.32 58.91
C CYS A 609 15.98 -18.53 58.84
N HIS A 610 16.43 -19.67 59.38
CA HIS A 610 15.55 -20.82 59.58
C HIS A 610 14.39 -20.45 60.51
N ASP A 611 13.16 -20.83 60.14
CA ASP A 611 11.90 -20.59 60.86
C ASP A 611 11.55 -19.11 61.11
N GLN A 612 12.22 -18.15 60.42
CA GLN A 612 11.88 -16.75 60.47
C GLN A 612 11.19 -16.31 59.19
N PRO A 613 10.04 -15.62 59.31
CA PRO A 613 9.33 -15.13 58.11
C PRO A 613 10.00 -13.85 57.61
N SER A 614 10.96 -13.98 56.67
CA SER A 614 11.67 -12.85 56.06
C SER A 614 11.81 -12.96 54.55
N GLY A 615 11.16 -13.96 53.94
CA GLY A 615 11.14 -14.15 52.50
C GLY A 615 10.33 -13.04 51.77
N LEU A 616 10.73 -12.74 50.54
CA LEU A 616 10.06 -11.81 49.65
C LEU A 616 9.62 -12.55 48.39
N LEU A 617 8.42 -12.22 47.88
CA LEU A 617 7.90 -12.77 46.62
C LEU A 617 7.27 -11.64 45.84
N GLU A 618 7.77 -11.36 44.69
CA GLU A 618 7.18 -10.49 43.68
C GLU A 618 6.60 -11.30 42.53
N THR A 619 5.37 -11.00 42.14
CA THR A 619 4.63 -11.70 41.11
C THR A 619 4.43 -10.80 39.90
N PHE A 620 4.81 -11.26 38.75
CA PHE A 620 4.61 -10.61 37.48
C PHE A 620 3.63 -11.42 36.67
N VAL A 621 2.58 -10.75 36.18
CA VAL A 621 1.55 -11.37 35.34
C VAL A 621 1.57 -10.74 33.97
N SER A 622 1.56 -11.58 32.94
CA SER A 622 1.49 -11.19 31.53
C SER A 622 0.37 -11.93 30.81
N GLY A 623 -0.03 -11.44 29.62
CA GLY A 623 -1.16 -12.02 28.89
C GLY A 623 -2.53 -11.68 29.48
N GLY A 624 -3.59 -12.23 28.94
CA GLY A 624 -4.95 -11.89 29.29
C GLY A 624 -5.30 -10.40 29.10
N THR A 625 -6.33 -9.92 29.81
CA THR A 625 -6.76 -8.52 29.83
C THR A 625 -6.38 -7.87 31.15
N PRO A 626 -5.52 -6.84 31.22
CA PRO A 626 -5.04 -6.23 32.48
C PRO A 626 -6.14 -5.83 33.46
N ASN A 627 -5.75 -5.65 34.72
CA ASN A 627 -6.44 -5.60 36.00
C ASN A 627 -6.60 -7.01 36.58
N TYR A 628 -5.45 -7.54 37.05
CA TYR A 628 -5.43 -8.88 37.61
C TYR A 628 -5.83 -8.87 39.08
N GLN A 629 -6.64 -9.89 39.48
CA GLN A 629 -6.95 -10.22 40.87
C GLN A 629 -6.15 -11.45 41.27
N TYR A 630 -5.58 -11.43 42.49
CA TYR A 630 -4.73 -12.50 43.00
C TYR A 630 -5.45 -13.31 44.08
N HIS A 631 -5.39 -14.62 43.95
CA HIS A 631 -5.86 -15.56 44.98
C HIS A 631 -4.68 -16.49 45.33
N TRP A 632 -4.29 -16.46 46.59
CA TRP A 632 -3.13 -17.19 47.13
C TRP A 632 -3.49 -18.40 47.94
N ASP A 633 -2.67 -19.47 47.85
CA ASP A 633 -2.69 -20.65 48.71
C ASP A 633 -1.24 -20.98 49.14
N PRO A 634 -0.89 -20.90 50.42
CA PRO A 634 -1.77 -20.54 51.58
C PRO A 634 -2.31 -19.09 51.44
N PRO A 635 -3.44 -18.75 52.11
CA PRO A 635 -4.07 -17.46 51.98
C PRO A 635 -3.18 -16.28 52.35
N LEU A 636 -2.97 -15.38 51.40
CA LEU A 636 -2.29 -14.10 51.55
C LEU A 636 -3.22 -12.97 51.06
N PRO A 637 -2.91 -11.69 51.39
CA PRO A 637 -3.63 -10.58 50.80
C PRO A 637 -3.60 -10.66 49.27
N PRO A 638 -4.62 -10.12 48.55
CA PRO A 638 -4.70 -10.23 47.07
C PRO A 638 -3.76 -9.18 46.40
N LEU A 639 -2.48 -9.23 46.70
CA LEU A 639 -1.45 -8.32 46.19
C LEU A 639 -0.43 -9.10 45.36
N ALA A 640 0.25 -8.40 44.48
CA ALA A 640 1.33 -8.95 43.64
C ALA A 640 2.66 -9.11 44.38
N SER A 641 2.86 -8.38 45.51
CA SER A 641 4.11 -8.42 46.27
C SER A 641 3.83 -8.74 47.72
N HIS A 642 4.59 -9.67 48.26
CA HIS A 642 4.49 -10.13 49.63
C HIS A 642 5.86 -10.18 50.29
N ALA A 643 5.97 -9.62 51.47
CA ALA A 643 7.16 -9.67 52.30
C ALA A 643 6.87 -10.46 53.59
N ASN A 644 7.90 -10.79 54.32
CA ASN A 644 7.85 -11.55 55.56
C ASN A 644 7.17 -12.90 55.41
N LEU A 645 7.50 -13.60 54.35
CA LEU A 645 7.05 -14.95 54.08
C LEU A 645 7.93 -15.98 54.77
N SER A 646 7.31 -17.01 55.30
CA SER A 646 8.02 -18.21 55.78
C SER A 646 8.49 -19.06 54.63
N ALA A 647 9.50 -19.89 54.83
CA ALA A 647 9.87 -20.91 53.86
C ALA A 647 8.69 -21.85 53.58
N GLY A 648 8.48 -22.11 52.29
CA GLY A 648 7.33 -22.90 51.87
C GLY A 648 7.00 -22.69 50.38
N THR A 649 6.01 -23.41 49.90
CA THR A 649 5.46 -23.28 48.56
C THR A 649 4.21 -22.39 48.61
N TYR A 650 4.17 -21.41 47.75
CA TYR A 650 3.06 -20.47 47.56
C TYR A 650 2.50 -20.62 46.15
N SER A 651 1.23 -20.93 46.06
CA SER A 651 0.48 -20.99 44.80
C SER A 651 -0.32 -19.74 44.63
N VAL A 652 -0.32 -19.17 43.43
CA VAL A 652 -1.19 -18.05 43.08
C VAL A 652 -2.04 -18.37 41.86
N THR A 653 -3.29 -17.94 41.92
CA THR A 653 -4.17 -17.86 40.79
C THR A 653 -4.37 -16.36 40.47
N ALA A 654 -3.91 -15.93 39.29
CA ALA A 654 -4.24 -14.61 38.78
C ALA A 654 -5.46 -14.70 37.87
N THR A 655 -6.44 -13.85 38.10
CA THR A 655 -7.65 -13.74 37.30
C THR A 655 -7.65 -12.38 36.64
N ASP A 656 -7.77 -12.33 35.31
CA ASP A 656 -7.81 -11.11 34.54
C ASP A 656 -9.20 -10.44 34.58
N ALA A 657 -9.36 -9.29 33.90
CA ALA A 657 -10.62 -8.53 33.84
C ALA A 657 -11.76 -9.29 33.16
N ASN A 658 -11.46 -10.28 32.31
CA ASN A 658 -12.42 -11.12 31.62
C ASN A 658 -12.66 -12.47 32.32
N ALA A 659 -12.19 -12.62 33.53
CA ALA A 659 -12.25 -13.84 34.34
C ALA A 659 -11.43 -15.02 33.79
N CYS A 660 -10.44 -14.77 32.95
CA CYS A 660 -9.48 -15.76 32.52
C CYS A 660 -8.42 -15.96 33.61
N THR A 661 -8.01 -17.21 33.85
CA THR A 661 -7.14 -17.54 34.99
C THR A 661 -5.83 -18.16 34.52
N GLY A 662 -4.76 -17.78 35.20
CA GLY A 662 -3.48 -18.46 35.17
C GLY A 662 -3.07 -18.90 36.57
N THR A 663 -2.35 -20.01 36.73
CA THR A 663 -1.87 -20.51 38.01
C THR A 663 -0.39 -20.80 37.96
N ALA A 664 0.31 -20.45 39.03
CA ALA A 664 1.71 -20.77 39.15
C ALA A 664 2.15 -20.96 40.62
N GLN A 665 3.29 -21.52 40.87
CA GLN A 665 3.82 -21.76 42.19
C GLN A 665 5.23 -21.22 42.34
N ALA A 666 5.51 -20.61 43.46
CA ALA A 666 6.83 -20.17 43.89
C ALA A 666 7.23 -20.86 45.18
N VAL A 667 8.52 -21.06 45.36
CA VAL A 667 9.08 -21.63 46.59
C VAL A 667 10.00 -20.61 47.24
N ILE A 668 9.73 -20.33 48.50
CA ILE A 668 10.62 -19.58 49.36
C ILE A 668 11.44 -20.60 50.15
N GLY A 669 12.71 -20.58 49.97
CA GLY A 669 13.67 -21.41 50.73
C GLY A 669 14.02 -20.77 52.04
N SER A 670 14.74 -21.51 52.88
CA SER A 670 15.41 -20.98 54.06
C SER A 670 16.76 -21.72 54.25
N PRO A 671 17.70 -21.11 54.93
CA PRO A 671 18.92 -21.80 55.31
C PRO A 671 18.63 -23.00 56.25
N ASP A 672 19.46 -23.98 56.25
CA ASP A 672 19.39 -25.05 57.27
C ASP A 672 19.55 -24.45 58.68
N PRO A 673 18.94 -25.05 59.69
CA PRO A 673 19.09 -24.55 61.07
C PRO A 673 20.53 -24.63 61.52
N ILE A 674 20.99 -23.60 62.27
CA ILE A 674 22.36 -23.58 62.78
C ILE A 674 22.52 -24.71 63.80
N GLN A 675 23.44 -25.59 63.58
CA GLN A 675 23.80 -26.70 64.46
C GLN A 675 25.28 -26.64 64.82
N TYR A 676 25.58 -26.74 66.07
CA TYR A 676 26.94 -26.76 66.60
C TYR A 676 27.26 -28.13 67.13
N PHE A 677 28.41 -28.66 66.69
CA PHE A 677 28.99 -29.87 67.23
C PHE A 677 30.08 -29.44 68.22
N PHE A 678 30.12 -30.09 69.41
CA PHE A 678 31.02 -29.73 70.49
C PHE A 678 31.38 -30.94 71.31
N SER A 679 32.56 -30.86 71.98
CA SER A 679 32.99 -31.77 72.97
C SER A 679 33.02 -31.11 74.35
N ILE A 680 32.56 -31.79 75.35
CA ILE A 680 32.58 -31.35 76.74
C ILE A 680 33.53 -32.13 77.55
N GLN A 681 34.43 -31.48 78.25
CA GLN A 681 35.17 -32.02 79.33
C GLN A 681 34.54 -31.62 80.65
N ASN A 682 34.11 -32.64 81.40
CA ASN A 682 33.54 -32.43 82.74
C ASN A 682 34.56 -31.95 83.76
N ALA A 683 34.16 -31.24 84.78
CA ALA A 683 35.02 -30.82 85.88
C ALA A 683 35.44 -32.08 86.70
N SER A 684 36.69 -32.06 87.15
CA SER A 684 37.29 -33.26 87.85
C SER A 684 36.70 -33.45 89.20
N CYS A 685 36.15 -32.45 89.85
CA CYS A 685 35.54 -32.53 91.15
C CYS A 685 34.46 -31.44 91.35
N VAL A 686 33.57 -31.59 92.35
CA VAL A 686 32.63 -30.54 92.76
C VAL A 686 33.39 -29.30 93.25
N GLY A 687 33.21 -28.15 92.56
CA GLY A 687 33.90 -26.89 92.83
C GLY A 687 35.22 -26.68 92.06
N CYS A 688 35.69 -27.64 91.27
CA CYS A 688 36.81 -27.54 90.35
C CYS A 688 36.39 -26.70 89.18
N SER A 689 37.24 -25.85 88.68
CA SER A 689 37.01 -25.00 87.44
C SER A 689 37.91 -25.40 86.28
N ASP A 690 37.93 -26.69 86.01
CA ASP A 690 38.79 -27.30 84.96
C ASP A 690 37.97 -27.95 83.81
N GLY A 691 36.67 -27.79 83.83
CA GLY A 691 35.77 -28.16 82.71
C GLY A 691 35.95 -27.28 81.48
N SER A 692 35.63 -27.80 80.31
CA SER A 692 35.72 -27.06 79.08
C SER A 692 34.65 -27.49 78.07
N ILE A 693 34.30 -26.54 77.16
CA ILE A 693 33.45 -26.75 75.99
C ILE A 693 34.28 -26.34 74.77
N VAL A 694 34.52 -27.25 73.88
CA VAL A 694 35.23 -27.01 72.63
C VAL A 694 34.25 -27.20 71.50
N PHE A 695 34.09 -26.19 70.66
CA PHE A 695 33.23 -26.30 69.45
C PHE A 695 34.09 -26.96 68.36
N ASP A 696 33.62 -28.06 67.83
CA ASP A 696 34.38 -28.92 66.87
C ASP A 696 34.00 -28.44 65.43
N SER A 697 32.75 -28.15 65.18
CA SER A 697 32.23 -27.66 63.87
C SER A 697 30.87 -26.96 64.02
N VAL A 698 30.51 -26.19 63.03
CA VAL A 698 29.18 -25.57 62.87
C VAL A 698 28.68 -25.86 61.49
N VAL A 699 27.41 -26.19 61.34
CA VAL A 699 26.75 -26.41 60.07
C VAL A 699 25.39 -25.72 60.04
N GLY A 700 24.85 -25.46 58.85
CA GLY A 700 23.61 -24.69 58.66
C GLY A 700 23.79 -23.19 58.85
N GLY A 701 22.73 -22.43 58.82
CA GLY A 701 22.78 -20.96 58.83
C GLY A 701 23.55 -20.34 57.67
N THR A 702 23.76 -19.03 57.73
CA THR A 702 24.53 -18.28 56.74
C THR A 702 25.92 -17.96 57.28
N ASN A 703 26.93 -18.77 56.85
CA ASN A 703 28.34 -18.61 57.29
C ASN A 703 28.48 -18.36 58.80
N PRO A 704 27.99 -19.29 59.65
CA PRO A 704 28.05 -19.12 61.10
C PRO A 704 29.51 -19.22 61.60
N PRO A 705 29.97 -18.29 62.45
CA PRO A 705 31.33 -18.38 63.01
C PRO A 705 31.47 -19.56 63.94
N LEU A 706 32.60 -20.27 63.90
CA LEU A 706 32.92 -21.25 64.93
C LEU A 706 33.19 -20.50 66.23
N PRO A 707 32.48 -20.76 67.35
CA PRO A 707 32.68 -20.08 68.62
C PRO A 707 34.03 -20.43 69.23
N ALA A 708 34.64 -19.48 69.94
CA ALA A 708 35.87 -19.75 70.70
C ALA A 708 35.60 -20.78 71.80
N PRO A 709 36.53 -21.72 72.03
CA PRO A 709 36.38 -22.67 73.13
C PRO A 709 36.32 -21.98 74.50
N LEU A 710 35.48 -22.51 75.37
CA LEU A 710 35.31 -22.06 76.75
C LEU A 710 36.09 -23.00 77.67
N PHE A 711 37.00 -22.45 78.49
CA PHE A 711 37.81 -23.17 79.42
C PHE A 711 37.60 -22.69 80.87
N ASN A 712 38.11 -23.41 81.86
CA ASN A 712 37.98 -23.07 83.27
C ASN A 712 36.55 -23.01 83.76
N LEU A 713 35.71 -23.94 83.33
CA LEU A 713 34.29 -23.96 83.66
C LEU A 713 34.05 -24.87 84.88
N MET A 714 33.21 -24.44 85.87
CA MET A 714 32.75 -25.32 86.93
C MET A 714 31.58 -26.18 86.48
N ALA A 715 31.25 -27.22 87.21
CA ALA A 715 30.00 -27.93 86.97
C ALA A 715 28.77 -27.00 87.03
N GLY A 716 27.98 -26.95 85.99
CA GLY A 716 26.85 -26.06 85.85
C GLY A 716 26.33 -25.97 84.36
N GLN A 717 25.30 -25.19 84.15
CA GLN A 717 24.72 -24.99 82.84
C GLN A 717 25.26 -23.64 82.32
N TYR A 718 25.66 -23.65 81.02
CA TYR A 718 26.22 -22.51 80.28
C TYR A 718 25.44 -22.37 79.00
N CYS A 719 24.80 -21.20 78.81
CA CYS A 719 24.08 -20.88 77.55
C CYS A 719 24.85 -19.77 76.81
N LEU A 720 25.03 -19.96 75.51
CA LEU A 720 25.77 -19.04 74.65
C LEU A 720 24.89 -18.57 73.54
N THR A 721 24.75 -17.26 73.33
CA THR A 721 24.07 -16.71 72.18
C THR A 721 25.04 -16.69 70.98
N LEU A 722 24.70 -17.40 69.91
CA LEU A 722 25.52 -17.53 68.74
C LEU A 722 24.74 -16.94 67.57
N THR A 723 25.39 -16.12 66.80
CA THR A 723 24.79 -15.41 65.66
C THR A 723 25.57 -15.68 64.40
N ASP A 724 24.88 -15.99 63.30
CA ASP A 724 25.51 -16.14 62.01
C ASP A 724 25.67 -14.81 61.28
N ALA A 725 26.24 -14.82 60.01
CA ALA A 725 26.48 -13.61 59.25
C ALA A 725 25.18 -12.93 58.77
N ALA A 726 24.05 -13.62 58.76
CA ALA A 726 22.71 -13.07 58.41
C ALA A 726 21.98 -12.53 59.67
N GLY A 727 22.58 -12.62 60.85
CA GLY A 727 21.99 -12.17 62.10
C GLY A 727 21.07 -13.20 62.77
N CYS A 728 21.03 -14.43 62.30
CA CYS A 728 20.23 -15.49 62.87
C CYS A 728 20.89 -16.00 64.19
N THR A 729 20.10 -16.14 65.24
CA THR A 729 20.59 -16.49 66.55
C THR A 729 20.07 -17.83 67.05
N VAL A 730 20.96 -18.59 67.71
CA VAL A 730 20.58 -19.76 68.50
C VAL A 730 21.23 -19.65 69.89
N ILE A 731 20.58 -20.22 70.85
CA ILE A 731 21.07 -20.18 72.24
C ILE A 731 21.21 -21.59 72.76
N PRO A 732 22.26 -22.30 72.31
CA PRO A 732 22.50 -23.61 72.91
C PRO A 732 22.96 -23.51 74.37
N CYS A 733 22.45 -24.42 75.19
CA CYS A 733 22.87 -24.54 76.55
C CYS A 733 23.60 -25.88 76.80
N PHE A 734 24.71 -25.81 77.43
CA PHE A 734 25.62 -26.92 77.68
C PHE A 734 25.71 -27.20 79.20
N THR A 735 25.81 -28.47 79.58
CA THR A 735 25.94 -28.82 81.00
C THR A 735 27.30 -29.45 81.24
N ILE A 736 28.07 -28.83 82.06
CA ILE A 736 29.32 -29.40 82.58
C ILE A 736 29.01 -30.26 83.85
N GLY A 737 29.20 -31.53 83.74
CA GLY A 737 29.01 -32.46 84.86
C GLY A 737 30.31 -32.63 85.68
N VAL A 738 30.25 -33.47 86.65
CA VAL A 738 31.46 -33.97 87.37
C VAL A 738 31.80 -35.38 86.94
N HIS A 739 33.06 -35.66 86.73
CA HIS A 739 33.57 -36.95 86.20
C HIS A 739 33.19 -38.10 87.09
N SER A 740 32.33 -39.03 86.56
CA SER A 740 32.14 -40.34 87.21
C SER A 740 32.47 -41.43 86.16
N ALA A 741 33.47 -42.29 86.55
CA ALA A 741 33.93 -43.31 85.65
C ALA A 741 32.91 -44.43 85.42
N ALA A 742 32.45 -44.57 84.22
CA ALA A 742 31.79 -45.78 83.67
C ALA A 742 32.02 -45.95 82.19
N ASN A 743 32.49 -47.11 81.81
CA ASN A 743 32.89 -47.57 80.49
C ASN A 743 31.76 -47.62 79.50
N GLU A 744 31.94 -46.95 78.33
CA GLU A 744 31.20 -47.27 77.11
C GLU A 744 32.16 -47.75 76.04
N GLU A 745 32.03 -49.05 75.63
CA GLU A 745 32.67 -49.55 74.40
C GLU A 745 32.02 -49.03 73.15
N THR A 746 32.77 -48.19 72.48
CA THR A 746 32.33 -47.67 71.12
C THR A 746 32.76 -48.69 70.08
N LEU A 747 31.79 -49.30 69.39
CA LEU A 747 31.99 -50.21 68.23
C LEU A 747 32.54 -49.39 67.05
N ASN A 748 33.86 -49.58 66.79
CA ASN A 748 34.51 -49.03 65.60
C ASN A 748 34.24 -49.91 64.41
N GLN A 749 33.02 -49.89 63.87
CA GLN A 749 32.64 -50.57 62.61
C GLN A 749 32.65 -49.60 61.48
N THR A 750 33.35 -49.83 60.39
CA THR A 750 33.55 -48.96 59.30
C THR A 750 32.52 -49.31 58.24
N LEU A 751 31.45 -48.49 58.17
CA LEU A 751 30.56 -48.39 57.01
C LEU A 751 31.09 -47.34 56.06
N LYS A 752 31.41 -47.64 54.83
CA LYS A 752 31.91 -46.72 53.81
C LYS A 752 30.99 -46.76 52.55
N ILE A 753 30.71 -45.64 51.95
CA ILE A 753 30.04 -45.55 50.69
C ILE A 753 30.94 -44.71 49.76
N SER A 754 31.29 -45.30 48.59
CA SER A 754 32.19 -44.65 47.64
C SER A 754 31.74 -44.90 46.15
N PRO A 755 31.66 -43.93 45.33
CA PRO A 755 31.73 -42.48 45.64
C PRO A 755 30.52 -41.98 46.41
N ASN A 756 30.72 -40.97 47.25
CA ASN A 756 29.67 -40.28 47.93
C ASN A 756 30.05 -38.76 47.96
N PRO A 757 29.48 -37.88 47.22
CA PRO A 757 28.23 -38.08 46.41
C PRO A 757 28.40 -39.00 45.18
N THR A 758 27.29 -39.56 44.70
CA THR A 758 27.20 -40.46 43.55
C THR A 758 26.30 -39.82 42.49
N ALA A 759 26.67 -39.84 41.21
CA ALA A 759 25.83 -39.32 40.14
C ALA A 759 24.57 -40.19 39.93
N SER A 760 23.43 -39.58 39.59
CA SER A 760 22.20 -40.31 39.34
C SER A 760 22.35 -41.26 38.15
N GLY A 761 21.95 -42.50 38.35
CA GLY A 761 22.12 -43.57 37.36
C GLY A 761 23.46 -44.39 37.52
N GLU A 762 24.38 -43.92 38.31
CA GLU A 762 25.66 -44.64 38.63
C GLU A 762 25.48 -45.57 39.84
N THR A 763 26.53 -46.25 40.18
CA THR A 763 26.56 -47.18 41.37
C THR A 763 27.62 -46.78 42.38
N ALA A 764 27.21 -46.66 43.64
CA ALA A 764 28.16 -46.58 44.75
C ALA A 764 28.47 -47.93 45.33
N LEU A 765 29.73 -48.15 45.76
CA LEU A 765 30.12 -49.31 46.47
C LEU A 765 29.94 -49.03 47.96
N LEU A 766 29.13 -49.85 48.63
CA LEU A 766 28.99 -49.88 50.08
C LEU A 766 29.81 -51.01 50.64
N GLU A 767 30.75 -50.66 51.50
CA GLU A 767 31.55 -51.64 52.21
C GLU A 767 31.13 -51.69 53.67
N TRP A 768 30.70 -52.86 54.09
CA TRP A 768 30.39 -53.19 55.47
C TRP A 768 31.43 -54.20 56.00
N ILE A 769 32.18 -53.74 56.99
CA ILE A 769 33.14 -54.56 57.70
C ILE A 769 32.64 -54.83 59.11
N GLY A 770 31.96 -55.92 59.33
CA GLY A 770 31.31 -56.28 60.59
C GLY A 770 31.27 -57.82 60.73
N ASN A 771 31.38 -58.34 62.01
CA ASN A 771 31.46 -59.72 62.32
C ASN A 771 30.09 -60.44 62.42
N GLU A 772 28.98 -59.77 62.08
CA GLU A 772 27.65 -60.27 62.25
C GLU A 772 26.88 -60.08 60.97
N ARG A 773 25.78 -60.80 60.72
CA ARG A 773 24.81 -60.52 59.72
C ARG A 773 24.06 -59.23 60.07
N ALA A 774 23.66 -58.52 59.08
CA ALA A 774 22.97 -57.20 59.26
C ALA A 774 21.89 -56.99 58.24
N ILE A 775 20.98 -56.07 58.53
CA ILE A 775 19.98 -55.54 57.60
C ILE A 775 20.47 -54.19 57.15
N LEU A 776 20.60 -54.03 55.82
CA LEU A 776 20.86 -52.75 55.17
C LEU A 776 19.50 -52.10 54.82
N ARG A 777 19.36 -50.85 55.14
CA ARG A 777 18.22 -50.00 54.73
C ARG A 777 18.72 -48.75 54.07
N VAL A 778 18.04 -48.34 52.98
CA VAL A 778 18.20 -47.01 52.39
C VAL A 778 16.90 -46.26 52.64
N LEU A 779 16.99 -45.07 53.22
CA LEU A 779 15.84 -44.22 53.56
C LEU A 779 15.95 -42.88 52.84
N ASP A 780 14.79 -42.32 52.53
CA ASP A 780 14.70 -40.94 52.05
C ASP A 780 14.87 -39.90 53.18
N ALA A 781 14.85 -38.64 52.87
CA ALA A 781 14.98 -37.53 53.81
C ALA A 781 13.84 -37.45 54.85
N ARG A 782 12.73 -38.17 54.61
CA ARG A 782 11.57 -38.25 55.51
C ARG A 782 11.60 -39.51 56.41
N GLY A 783 12.64 -40.37 56.25
CA GLY A 783 12.76 -41.59 57.01
C GLY A 783 12.00 -42.79 56.47
N SER A 784 11.46 -42.67 55.24
CA SER A 784 10.77 -43.77 54.58
C SER A 784 11.78 -44.77 54.00
N ILE A 785 11.58 -46.09 54.23
CA ILE A 785 12.46 -47.13 53.72
C ILE A 785 12.21 -47.28 52.22
N LEU A 786 13.25 -47.03 51.42
CA LEU A 786 13.25 -47.15 49.97
C LEU A 786 13.77 -48.52 49.51
N GLU A 787 14.70 -49.07 50.24
CA GLU A 787 15.29 -50.47 50.02
C GLU A 787 15.68 -51.10 51.37
N GLU A 788 15.40 -52.38 51.50
CA GLU A 788 15.84 -53.16 52.62
C GLU A 788 16.42 -54.48 52.10
N LYS A 789 17.59 -54.87 52.61
CA LYS A 789 18.29 -56.07 52.18
C LYS A 789 19.09 -56.68 53.35
N GLN A 790 19.06 -58.03 53.52
CA GLN A 790 19.95 -58.73 54.40
C GLN A 790 21.34 -58.81 53.77
N ILE A 791 22.37 -58.59 54.60
CA ILE A 791 23.78 -58.62 54.21
C ILE A 791 24.60 -59.55 55.18
N ASP A 792 25.52 -60.25 54.66
CA ASP A 792 26.40 -61.10 55.42
C ASP A 792 27.62 -60.33 55.99
N GLN A 793 28.43 -61.00 56.85
CA GLN A 793 29.61 -60.41 57.41
C GLN A 793 30.59 -59.94 56.31
N ASN A 794 31.26 -58.80 56.51
CA ASN A 794 32.30 -58.27 55.62
C ASN A 794 31.84 -58.22 54.15
N THR A 795 30.71 -57.69 53.88
CA THR A 795 30.09 -57.67 52.55
C THR A 795 30.30 -56.29 51.85
N SER A 796 30.62 -56.39 50.56
CA SER A 796 30.62 -55.23 49.67
C SER A 796 29.43 -55.31 48.73
N ILE A 797 28.58 -54.25 48.69
CA ILE A 797 27.36 -54.20 47.90
C ILE A 797 27.41 -53.01 47.00
N ARG A 798 27.01 -53.21 45.76
CA ARG A 798 26.74 -52.08 44.82
C ARG A 798 25.33 -51.58 45.01
N LEU A 799 25.21 -50.30 45.38
CA LEU A 799 23.96 -49.54 45.44
C LEU A 799 23.80 -48.75 44.14
N ALA A 800 22.76 -49.02 43.41
CA ALA A 800 22.43 -48.20 42.23
C ALA A 800 21.77 -46.86 42.66
N ALA A 801 22.29 -45.74 42.20
CA ALA A 801 21.71 -44.43 42.44
C ALA A 801 20.47 -44.20 41.52
N ARG A 802 19.43 -45.00 41.75
CA ARG A 802 18.20 -45.08 40.94
C ARG A 802 17.06 -44.16 41.43
N TRP A 803 17.32 -43.45 42.51
CA TRP A 803 16.42 -42.48 43.06
C TRP A 803 16.77 -41.06 42.59
N PRO A 804 15.85 -40.09 42.66
CA PRO A 804 16.12 -38.72 42.31
C PRO A 804 17.30 -38.11 43.05
N ALA A 805 17.89 -37.02 42.50
CA ALA A 805 18.94 -36.29 43.18
C ALA A 805 18.45 -35.89 44.59
N GLY A 806 19.25 -36.13 45.62
CA GLY A 806 18.83 -35.86 46.98
C GLY A 806 19.80 -36.51 48.02
N ILE A 807 19.44 -36.34 49.29
CA ILE A 807 20.17 -36.95 50.40
C ILE A 807 19.41 -38.14 50.95
N TYR A 808 20.11 -39.25 51.04
CA TYR A 808 19.57 -40.50 51.53
C TYR A 808 20.37 -40.97 52.76
N GLN A 809 19.71 -41.67 53.63
CA GLN A 809 20.32 -42.28 54.81
C GLN A 809 20.47 -43.79 54.57
N VAL A 810 21.67 -44.25 54.73
CA VAL A 810 21.97 -45.69 54.67
C VAL A 810 22.23 -46.20 56.09
N GLU A 811 21.37 -47.08 56.52
CA GLU A 811 21.41 -47.67 57.88
C GLU A 811 21.84 -49.20 57.77
N ILE A 812 22.64 -49.55 58.64
CA ILE A 812 22.94 -51.00 58.87
C ILE A 812 22.60 -51.32 60.32
N ARG A 813 21.79 -52.35 60.51
CA ARG A 813 21.42 -52.91 61.82
C ARG A 813 21.81 -54.36 61.93
N THR A 814 22.63 -54.67 62.89
CA THR A 814 23.10 -56.05 63.18
C THR A 814 22.08 -56.86 63.98
N GLU A 815 22.23 -58.17 64.03
CA GLU A 815 21.41 -59.06 64.87
C GLU A 815 21.54 -58.74 66.39
N SER A 816 22.75 -58.33 66.84
CA SER A 816 22.91 -57.81 68.22
C SER A 816 22.37 -56.48 68.56
N ARG A 817 21.52 -55.87 67.62
CA ARG A 817 20.87 -54.55 67.73
C ARG A 817 21.83 -53.35 67.71
N LYS A 818 23.12 -53.56 67.28
CA LYS A 818 24.02 -52.43 66.98
C LYS A 818 23.72 -51.85 65.60
N TRP A 819 23.93 -50.60 65.44
CA TRP A 819 23.64 -49.98 64.13
C TRP A 819 24.65 -48.89 63.78
N ALA A 820 24.84 -48.69 62.45
CA ALA A 820 25.63 -47.63 61.85
C ALA A 820 24.84 -46.96 60.78
N VAL A 821 25.02 -45.64 60.65
CA VAL A 821 24.29 -44.81 59.70
C VAL A 821 25.31 -44.02 58.87
N ARG A 822 25.07 -43.89 57.60
CA ARG A 822 25.86 -43.05 56.71
C ARG A 822 24.89 -42.25 55.79
N LYS A 823 25.26 -41.02 55.56
CA LYS A 823 24.56 -40.20 54.55
C LYS A 823 25.10 -40.53 53.15
N TRP A 824 24.17 -40.79 52.23
CA TRP A 824 24.46 -41.00 50.83
C TRP A 824 23.83 -39.91 50.01
N VAL A 825 24.64 -39.23 49.16
CA VAL A 825 24.18 -38.11 48.34
C VAL A 825 24.18 -38.53 46.88
N ILE A 826 23.05 -38.34 46.24
CA ILE A 826 22.87 -38.54 44.79
C ILE A 826 22.66 -37.15 44.15
N PHE A 827 23.40 -36.83 43.13
CA PHE A 827 23.29 -35.56 42.44
C PHE A 827 23.00 -35.69 40.95
#